data_23afc85cbffec62e23d97543d81e4d67
#
_entry.id   23afc85cbffec62e23d97543d81e4d67
#
_cell.length_a   1.000
_cell.length_b   1.000
_cell.length_c   1.000
_cell.angle_alpha   90.00
_cell.angle_beta   90.00
_cell.angle_gamma   90.00
#
_symmetry.space_group_name_H-M   'P 1'
#
loop_
_entity.id
_entity.type
_entity.pdbx_description
1 polymer ?
#
loop_
_entity_poly.entity_id
_entity_poly.type
_entity_poly.pdbx_seq_one_letter_code
_entity_poly.pdbx_strand_id
1 'polypeptide(L)'
;LAAEIPGLLLLTATPEQMGLESHFARLRLLDAERYHDIERFKEEEQHYVAVAEAIDALEELPQTASARERVAAVADDRDSQALLATLCHPEASPEQQDTARAQLRDALLDRHGTGRVMFRNSRRHVGGFPERRLHLAPLKLPSAYRRVLRRLERDDDYLDELLIETGMDHPDVLIYPDAMYRELSNDPLNTESWWHIDPRVNWLLEKLSDDSESGFANDKVLVIAHHRETAEGLAEGLRVLGGYHAPVFHEGLSLVERDRAAAAFADEEDGCQVLVCSEIGSEGRNFQFCRHLVMFDMPQHPDQLEQRIGRLDRIGQRHAIELHVPTFTGSPGERLLRWYHEGMDAFSAPHGVGSDLFDAFGDALADALLDDEALDEIIEETREMFTAKLSERDAGRNRLLELNACRPARAQQVIEAVRELDEDPALPRYVERALDIFGVDSQEIGNGLLYLQPSQHMLDGLPGLVKGEEGFSATYSRAQALARDDVQRLSWEHPLLREMMGRILDGTMGNTALALLRHPAIPSGRLMAELVFRTHCPAPKSLHLNRFLPPTAVRVLLDESGANLTSKISFTGLGKNLQKVNKSLARDLIKSRHDQLRELLTQGEGEAERELPSIVEAAETRMRAQLDAELARLTALAEHNPAVRSEELEALKQERQALSNAIENTRLRLDSVRVIITVDPNA
;
A
#
# COMPACT_ATOMS: atom_id res chain seq x y z
N LEU A 1 -11.62 -3.57 24.89
CA LEU A 1 -11.69 -3.46 23.43
C LEU A 1 -10.81 -4.51 22.77
N ALA A 2 -9.49 -4.55 23.04
CA ALA A 2 -8.56 -5.52 22.43
C ALA A 2 -8.98 -6.99 22.67
N ALA A 3 -9.53 -7.31 23.81
CA ALA A 3 -10.01 -8.67 24.15
C ALA A 3 -11.37 -9.04 23.50
N GLU A 4 -12.10 -8.06 22.97
CA GLU A 4 -13.47 -8.27 22.42
C GLU A 4 -13.49 -8.28 20.89
N ILE A 5 -12.44 -7.80 20.24
CA ILE A 5 -12.35 -7.75 18.76
C ILE A 5 -11.64 -8.98 18.19
N PRO A 6 -12.11 -9.52 17.04
CA PRO A 6 -11.54 -10.74 16.45
C PRO A 6 -10.11 -10.60 15.97
N GLY A 7 -9.61 -9.38 15.74
CA GLY A 7 -8.26 -9.11 15.29
C GLY A 7 -7.87 -7.67 15.55
N LEU A 8 -6.61 -7.44 15.91
CA LEU A 8 -6.03 -6.13 16.20
C LEU A 8 -4.75 -5.96 15.38
N LEU A 9 -4.70 -4.89 14.58
CA LEU A 9 -3.52 -4.47 13.84
C LEU A 9 -3.11 -3.08 14.33
N LEU A 10 -1.90 -2.98 14.90
CA LEU A 10 -1.30 -1.72 15.34
C LEU A 10 -0.27 -1.27 14.30
N LEU A 11 -0.51 -0.11 13.67
CA LEU A 11 0.40 0.49 12.69
C LEU A 11 1.09 1.68 13.32
N THR A 12 2.42 1.71 13.27
CA THR A 12 3.24 2.82 13.77
C THR A 12 4.53 2.94 12.98
N ALA A 13 4.98 4.16 12.71
CA ALA A 13 6.30 4.41 12.14
C ALA A 13 7.42 4.28 13.18
N THR A 14 7.10 4.56 14.45
CA THR A 14 8.06 4.66 15.56
C THR A 14 7.53 3.93 16.79
N PRO A 15 7.64 2.58 16.84
CA PRO A 15 7.06 1.80 17.94
C PRO A 15 7.71 2.08 19.32
N GLU A 16 8.92 2.60 19.37
CA GLU A 16 9.71 2.80 20.59
C GLU A 16 9.86 4.26 21.02
N GLN A 17 9.29 5.20 20.27
CA GLN A 17 9.43 6.64 20.47
C GLN A 17 8.99 7.15 21.88
N MET A 18 8.16 6.39 22.58
CA MET A 18 7.72 6.70 23.95
C MET A 18 8.36 5.81 25.01
N GLY A 19 9.51 5.20 24.70
CA GLY A 19 10.25 4.31 25.59
C GLY A 19 9.74 2.86 25.64
N LEU A 20 10.58 2.01 26.26
CA LEU A 20 10.38 0.55 26.34
C LEU A 20 9.05 0.17 27.04
N GLU A 21 8.65 0.91 28.06
CA GLU A 21 7.41 0.63 28.80
C GLU A 21 6.17 0.85 27.97
N SER A 22 6.14 1.92 27.18
CA SER A 22 5.04 2.23 26.26
C SER A 22 4.97 1.20 25.12
N HIS A 23 6.13 0.76 24.63
CA HIS A 23 6.21 -0.31 23.65
C HIS A 23 5.68 -1.63 24.21
N PHE A 24 6.12 -2.02 25.41
CA PHE A 24 5.62 -3.21 26.11
C PHE A 24 4.09 -3.16 26.32
N ALA A 25 3.55 -2.01 26.70
CA ALA A 25 2.10 -1.82 26.86
C ALA A 25 1.32 -2.08 25.55
N ARG A 26 1.87 -1.65 24.40
CA ARG A 26 1.27 -1.94 23.08
C ARG A 26 1.34 -3.43 22.71
N LEU A 27 2.46 -4.09 22.99
CA LEU A 27 2.59 -5.53 22.79
C LEU A 27 1.62 -6.33 23.66
N ARG A 28 1.39 -5.87 24.89
CA ARG A 28 0.39 -6.46 25.79
C ARG A 28 -1.05 -6.36 25.25
N LEU A 29 -1.36 -5.34 24.43
CA LEU A 29 -2.66 -5.27 23.75
C LEU A 29 -2.79 -6.35 22.66
N LEU A 30 -1.69 -6.74 22.02
CA LEU A 30 -1.68 -7.77 20.97
C LEU A 30 -1.69 -9.18 21.57
N ASP A 31 -0.92 -9.42 22.63
CA ASP A 31 -0.85 -10.71 23.33
C ASP A 31 -0.55 -10.49 24.83
N ALA A 32 -1.62 -10.36 25.64
CA ALA A 32 -1.52 -10.07 27.07
C ALA A 32 -0.93 -11.23 27.88
N GLU A 33 -1.03 -12.47 27.39
CA GLU A 33 -0.51 -13.63 28.10
C GLU A 33 1.00 -13.78 27.90
N ARG A 34 1.50 -13.46 26.72
CA ARG A 34 2.94 -13.44 26.42
C ARG A 34 3.64 -12.26 27.08
N TYR A 35 3.07 -11.06 26.95
CA TYR A 35 3.65 -9.82 27.44
C TYR A 35 3.05 -9.43 28.80
N HIS A 36 3.20 -10.28 29.81
CA HIS A 36 2.68 -10.05 31.16
C HIS A 36 3.74 -9.51 32.14
N ASP A 37 5.03 -9.74 31.88
CA ASP A 37 6.15 -9.38 32.73
C ASP A 37 7.19 -8.58 31.95
N ILE A 38 7.43 -7.33 32.37
CA ILE A 38 8.36 -6.42 31.72
C ILE A 38 9.84 -6.79 31.97
N GLU A 39 10.17 -7.36 33.12
CA GLU A 39 11.56 -7.73 33.41
C GLU A 39 11.98 -8.94 32.56
N ARG A 40 11.10 -9.91 32.41
CA ARG A 40 11.32 -11.03 31.48
C ARG A 40 11.44 -10.55 30.02
N PHE A 41 10.66 -9.55 29.65
CA PHE A 41 10.76 -8.94 28.32
C PHE A 41 12.12 -8.27 28.08
N LYS A 42 12.70 -7.61 29.09
CA LYS A 42 14.05 -7.03 29.01
C LYS A 42 15.14 -8.10 28.89
N GLU A 43 15.00 -9.23 29.61
CA GLU A 43 15.92 -10.36 29.49
C GLU A 43 15.89 -10.99 28.10
N GLU A 44 14.67 -11.15 27.52
CA GLU A 44 14.49 -11.63 26.15
C GLU A 44 15.14 -10.68 25.12
N GLU A 45 15.12 -9.36 25.35
CA GLU A 45 15.78 -8.39 24.46
C GLU A 45 17.29 -8.61 24.35
N GLN A 46 17.98 -8.91 25.46
CA GLN A 46 19.42 -9.19 25.44
C GLN A 46 19.74 -10.45 24.62
N HIS A 47 18.85 -11.45 24.64
CA HIS A 47 19.02 -12.66 23.85
C HIS A 47 18.87 -12.38 22.34
N TYR A 48 17.99 -11.46 21.95
CA TYR A 48 17.79 -11.09 20.53
C TYR A 48 19.04 -10.47 19.89
N VAL A 49 19.85 -9.75 20.65
CA VAL A 49 21.15 -9.21 20.16
C VAL A 49 22.06 -10.35 19.72
N ALA A 50 22.25 -11.35 20.57
CA ALA A 50 23.11 -12.50 20.28
C ALA A 50 22.63 -13.30 19.06
N VAL A 51 21.30 -13.43 18.88
CA VAL A 51 20.70 -14.10 17.70
C VAL A 51 20.93 -13.29 16.43
N ALA A 52 20.75 -11.98 16.48
CA ALA A 52 20.99 -11.10 15.32
C ALA A 52 22.46 -11.14 14.89
N GLU A 53 23.38 -11.06 15.83
CA GLU A 53 24.82 -11.19 15.57
C GLU A 53 25.21 -12.56 14.98
N ALA A 54 24.56 -13.62 15.44
CA ALA A 54 24.78 -14.97 14.91
C ALA A 54 24.26 -15.09 13.47
N ILE A 55 23.12 -14.48 13.14
CA ILE A 55 22.57 -14.49 11.78
C ILE A 55 23.45 -13.67 10.83
N ASP A 56 23.91 -12.48 11.24
CA ASP A 56 24.83 -11.69 10.44
C ASP A 56 26.18 -12.44 10.23
N ALA A 57 26.64 -13.18 11.24
CA ALA A 57 27.83 -14.01 11.13
C ALA A 57 27.70 -15.19 10.13
N LEU A 58 26.50 -15.59 9.72
CA LEU A 58 26.30 -16.62 8.70
C LEU A 58 26.94 -16.24 7.34
N GLU A 59 26.99 -14.95 7.03
CA GLU A 59 27.58 -14.47 5.78
C GLU A 59 29.12 -14.59 5.80
N GLU A 60 29.74 -14.62 6.97
CA GLU A 60 31.19 -14.79 7.14
C GLU A 60 31.62 -16.26 7.08
N LEU A 61 30.69 -17.21 7.10
CA LEU A 61 30.97 -18.64 7.06
C LEU A 61 31.17 -19.15 5.64
N PRO A 62 32.08 -20.14 5.42
CA PRO A 62 32.87 -20.87 6.42
C PRO A 62 34.23 -20.25 6.79
N GLN A 63 34.55 -19.03 6.33
CA GLN A 63 35.91 -18.47 6.38
C GLN A 63 36.38 -18.06 7.78
N THR A 64 35.44 -17.67 8.67
CA THR A 64 35.77 -17.06 9.97
C THR A 64 35.47 -17.99 11.15
N ALA A 65 36.47 -18.35 11.96
CA ALA A 65 36.26 -19.21 13.10
C ALA A 65 35.40 -18.56 14.20
N SER A 66 35.55 -17.25 14.44
CA SER A 66 34.73 -16.52 15.43
C SER A 66 33.25 -16.44 15.02
N ALA A 67 32.97 -16.37 13.72
CA ALA A 67 31.59 -16.46 13.21
C ALA A 67 30.97 -17.82 13.51
N ARG A 68 31.73 -18.90 13.36
CA ARG A 68 31.26 -20.25 13.69
C ARG A 68 30.94 -20.39 15.18
N GLU A 69 31.73 -19.79 16.07
CA GLU A 69 31.51 -19.83 17.53
C GLU A 69 30.22 -19.05 17.88
N ARG A 70 30.02 -17.87 17.30
CA ARG A 70 28.78 -17.07 17.48
C ARG A 70 27.53 -17.82 17.04
N VAL A 71 27.56 -18.42 15.84
CA VAL A 71 26.43 -19.20 15.33
C VAL A 71 26.20 -20.46 16.19
N ALA A 72 27.25 -21.17 16.58
CA ALA A 72 27.15 -22.38 17.42
C ALA A 72 26.56 -22.09 18.81
N ALA A 73 26.76 -20.89 19.35
CA ALA A 73 26.23 -20.50 20.65
C ALA A 73 24.69 -20.36 20.64
N VAL A 74 24.09 -20.11 19.49
CA VAL A 74 22.64 -19.94 19.29
C VAL A 74 22.00 -21.17 18.65
N ALA A 75 22.74 -21.91 17.81
CA ALA A 75 22.31 -23.15 17.19
C ALA A 75 22.45 -24.33 18.13
N ASP A 76 21.56 -24.43 19.11
CA ASP A 76 21.64 -25.42 20.23
C ASP A 76 20.86 -26.72 19.91
N ASP A 77 20.11 -26.77 18.82
CA ASP A 77 19.36 -27.96 18.37
C ASP A 77 20.14 -28.79 17.33
N ARG A 78 19.72 -30.04 17.20
CA ARG A 78 20.37 -31.02 16.33
C ARG A 78 20.34 -30.66 14.85
N ASP A 79 19.20 -30.06 14.39
CA ASP A 79 19.00 -29.76 12.99
C ASP A 79 19.80 -28.50 12.59
N SER A 80 19.80 -27.47 13.43
CA SER A 80 20.65 -26.27 13.24
C SER A 80 22.13 -26.60 13.28
N GLN A 81 22.55 -27.50 14.18
CA GLN A 81 23.95 -27.99 14.24
C GLN A 81 24.34 -28.79 13.00
N ALA A 82 23.42 -29.61 12.45
CA ALA A 82 23.66 -30.35 11.21
C ALA A 82 23.81 -29.41 10.00
N LEU A 83 22.96 -28.36 9.93
CA LEU A 83 23.05 -27.33 8.90
C LEU A 83 24.36 -26.53 9.01
N LEU A 84 24.75 -26.15 10.22
CA LEU A 84 26.05 -25.49 10.48
C LEU A 84 27.23 -26.37 10.08
N ALA A 85 27.18 -27.68 10.40
CA ALA A 85 28.21 -28.62 9.97
C ALA A 85 28.28 -28.75 8.45
N THR A 86 27.16 -28.78 7.76
CA THR A 86 27.10 -28.79 6.28
C THR A 86 27.68 -27.51 5.67
N LEU A 87 27.30 -26.34 6.23
CA LEU A 87 27.80 -25.04 5.79
C LEU A 87 29.32 -24.92 5.94
N CYS A 88 29.89 -25.49 6.99
CA CYS A 88 31.33 -25.47 7.27
C CYS A 88 32.08 -26.68 6.73
N HIS A 89 31.46 -27.57 5.95
CA HIS A 89 32.11 -28.77 5.44
C HIS A 89 33.06 -28.40 4.29
N PRO A 90 34.34 -28.84 4.30
CA PRO A 90 35.33 -28.46 3.30
C PRO A 90 35.00 -28.89 1.86
N GLU A 91 34.25 -29.99 1.73
CA GLU A 91 33.87 -30.58 0.42
C GLU A 91 32.46 -30.17 -0.04
N ALA A 92 31.74 -29.31 0.70
CA ALA A 92 30.42 -28.88 0.32
C ALA A 92 30.49 -27.93 -0.90
N SER A 93 29.62 -28.17 -1.89
CA SER A 93 29.53 -27.28 -3.05
C SER A 93 28.98 -25.90 -2.64
N PRO A 94 29.25 -24.81 -3.40
CA PRO A 94 28.68 -23.50 -3.16
C PRO A 94 27.15 -23.52 -3.03
N GLU A 95 26.46 -24.30 -3.86
CA GLU A 95 24.98 -24.46 -3.80
C GLU A 95 24.52 -25.12 -2.50
N GLN A 96 25.26 -26.12 -2.01
CA GLN A 96 24.96 -26.77 -0.74
C GLN A 96 25.21 -25.83 0.44
N GLN A 97 26.27 -25.03 0.39
CA GLN A 97 26.55 -24.02 1.42
C GLN A 97 25.48 -22.93 1.43
N ASP A 98 25.05 -22.41 0.28
CA ASP A 98 24.03 -21.38 0.19
C ASP A 98 22.65 -21.90 0.66
N THR A 99 22.34 -23.15 0.30
CA THR A 99 21.11 -23.80 0.78
C THR A 99 21.12 -24.00 2.29
N ALA A 100 22.24 -24.51 2.85
CA ALA A 100 22.39 -24.70 4.30
C ALA A 100 22.37 -23.36 5.07
N ARG A 101 23.00 -22.30 4.49
CA ARG A 101 22.97 -20.95 5.05
C ARG A 101 21.55 -20.40 5.14
N ALA A 102 20.78 -20.51 4.03
CA ALA A 102 19.40 -20.03 3.97
C ALA A 102 18.50 -20.79 4.96
N GLN A 103 18.62 -22.13 5.01
CA GLN A 103 17.84 -22.96 5.93
C GLN A 103 18.20 -22.69 7.40
N LEU A 104 19.48 -22.51 7.73
CA LEU A 104 19.92 -22.21 9.07
C LEU A 104 19.45 -20.81 9.53
N ARG A 105 19.54 -19.81 8.64
CA ARG A 105 18.99 -18.48 8.90
C ARG A 105 17.49 -18.55 9.19
N ASP A 106 16.72 -19.25 8.37
CA ASP A 106 15.27 -19.36 8.53
C ASP A 106 14.92 -20.11 9.83
N ALA A 107 15.69 -21.17 10.19
CA ALA A 107 15.50 -21.90 11.44
C ALA A 107 15.78 -21.02 12.68
N LEU A 108 16.85 -20.24 12.68
CA LEU A 108 17.19 -19.33 13.78
C LEU A 108 16.14 -18.20 13.90
N LEU A 109 15.68 -17.63 12.79
CA LEU A 109 14.63 -16.62 12.77
C LEU A 109 13.28 -17.15 13.29
N ASP A 110 12.87 -18.34 12.87
CA ASP A 110 11.62 -18.94 13.33
C ASP A 110 11.67 -19.30 14.83
N ARG A 111 12.82 -19.75 15.31
CA ARG A 111 12.99 -20.21 16.70
C ARG A 111 13.06 -19.07 17.71
N HIS A 112 13.84 -18.03 17.40
CA HIS A 112 14.14 -16.94 18.32
C HIS A 112 13.41 -15.65 17.96
N GLY A 113 12.77 -15.58 16.78
CA GLY A 113 12.15 -14.37 16.27
C GLY A 113 10.83 -14.00 16.96
N THR A 114 10.61 -12.70 17.14
CA THR A 114 9.32 -12.11 17.53
C THR A 114 8.36 -11.96 16.34
N GLY A 115 8.74 -12.46 15.16
CA GLY A 115 8.09 -12.24 13.86
C GLY A 115 6.67 -12.78 13.68
N ARG A 116 6.06 -13.32 14.74
CA ARG A 116 4.65 -13.74 14.75
C ARG A 116 3.69 -12.62 15.16
N VAL A 117 4.19 -11.64 15.92
CA VAL A 117 3.39 -10.53 16.49
C VAL A 117 3.84 -9.19 15.97
N MET A 118 5.13 -9.07 15.63
CA MET A 118 5.72 -7.83 15.15
C MET A 118 6.44 -8.04 13.81
N PHE A 119 6.20 -7.09 12.91
CA PHE A 119 6.87 -6.99 11.62
C PHE A 119 7.44 -5.60 11.47
N ARG A 120 8.70 -5.50 11.06
CA ARG A 120 9.37 -4.24 10.78
C ARG A 120 10.06 -4.32 9.43
N ASN A 121 9.72 -3.40 8.55
CA ASN A 121 10.43 -3.23 7.29
C ASN A 121 11.34 -2.01 7.37
N SER A 122 12.56 -2.11 6.85
CA SER A 122 13.42 -0.97 6.61
C SER A 122 13.64 -0.78 5.12
N ARG A 123 13.93 0.45 4.70
CA ARG A 123 14.21 0.78 3.30
C ARG A 123 15.41 0.02 2.73
N ARG A 124 16.38 -0.34 3.58
CA ARG A 124 17.57 -1.12 3.18
C ARG A 124 17.21 -2.51 2.64
N HIS A 125 16.11 -3.09 3.13
CA HIS A 125 15.68 -4.45 2.79
C HIS A 125 14.50 -4.47 1.80
N VAL A 126 13.69 -3.43 1.79
CA VAL A 126 12.57 -3.27 0.85
C VAL A 126 13.05 -2.38 -0.29
N GLY A 127 13.44 -2.96 -1.41
CA GLY A 127 13.82 -2.21 -2.61
C GLY A 127 12.65 -1.39 -3.19
N GLY A 128 12.96 -0.53 -4.17
CA GLY A 128 11.94 0.23 -4.92
C GLY A 128 11.67 1.64 -4.38
N PHE A 129 12.49 2.12 -3.44
CA PHE A 129 12.51 3.53 -3.07
C PHE A 129 13.43 4.32 -4.00
N PRO A 130 13.09 5.58 -4.31
CA PRO A 130 13.92 6.44 -5.15
C PRO A 130 15.16 6.94 -4.41
N GLU A 131 16.18 7.32 -5.17
CA GLU A 131 17.31 8.11 -4.69
C GLU A 131 16.86 9.54 -4.39
N ARG A 132 17.42 10.17 -3.36
CA ARG A 132 17.21 11.60 -3.03
C ARG A 132 18.42 12.38 -3.50
N ARG A 133 18.21 13.51 -4.16
CA ARG A 133 19.28 14.42 -4.64
C ARG A 133 19.01 15.83 -4.18
N LEU A 134 19.95 16.39 -3.42
CA LEU A 134 19.84 17.73 -2.88
C LEU A 134 20.45 18.75 -3.86
N HIS A 135 19.69 19.81 -4.16
CA HIS A 135 20.09 20.96 -4.96
C HIS A 135 19.99 22.23 -4.14
N LEU A 136 21.12 22.75 -3.71
CA LEU A 136 21.19 24.01 -2.98
C LEU A 136 21.18 25.18 -3.97
N ALA A 137 20.35 26.16 -3.69
CA ALA A 137 20.30 27.42 -4.47
C ALA A 137 20.59 28.62 -3.56
N PRO A 138 21.86 28.99 -3.39
CA PRO A 138 22.24 30.14 -2.58
C PRO A 138 21.81 31.46 -3.25
N LEU A 139 21.02 32.25 -2.56
CA LEU A 139 20.45 33.50 -3.03
C LEU A 139 20.91 34.66 -2.15
N LYS A 140 20.89 35.88 -2.73
CA LYS A 140 21.26 37.09 -2.00
C LYS A 140 20.12 37.53 -1.07
N LEU A 141 20.39 37.66 0.21
CA LEU A 141 19.43 38.19 1.19
C LEU A 141 18.94 39.59 0.82
N PRO A 142 17.62 39.82 0.69
CA PRO A 142 17.04 41.13 0.44
C PRO A 142 17.42 42.18 1.47
N SER A 143 17.55 43.45 1.05
CA SER A 143 17.90 44.53 1.95
C SER A 143 16.89 44.75 3.07
N ALA A 144 15.62 44.51 2.81
CA ALA A 144 14.55 44.58 3.79
C ALA A 144 14.75 43.58 4.92
N TYR A 145 14.93 42.27 4.56
CA TYR A 145 15.17 41.19 5.52
C TYR A 145 16.49 41.37 6.29
N ARG A 146 17.56 41.78 5.58
CA ARG A 146 18.87 42.03 6.17
C ARG A 146 18.84 43.12 7.24
N ARG A 147 17.97 44.13 7.09
CA ARG A 147 17.87 45.23 8.06
C ARG A 147 17.41 44.72 9.42
N VAL A 148 16.45 43.85 9.45
CA VAL A 148 15.92 43.25 10.69
C VAL A 148 16.96 42.31 11.33
N LEU A 149 17.55 41.40 10.55
CA LEU A 149 18.57 40.47 11.06
C LEU A 149 19.78 41.21 11.66
N ARG A 150 20.27 42.29 11.01
CA ARG A 150 21.37 43.08 11.56
C ARG A 150 21.02 43.83 12.84
N ARG A 151 19.74 44.10 13.09
CA ARG A 151 19.31 44.71 14.35
C ARG A 151 19.27 43.63 15.43
N LEU A 152 18.80 42.47 15.13
CA LEU A 152 18.82 41.29 16.02
C LEU A 152 20.24 40.93 16.47
N GLU A 153 21.23 40.95 15.57
CA GLU A 153 22.64 40.69 15.89
C GLU A 153 23.30 41.73 16.83
N ARG A 154 22.66 42.90 17.06
CA ARG A 154 23.24 44.02 17.81
C ARG A 154 22.51 44.39 19.08
N ASP A 155 21.29 43.94 19.21
CA ASP A 155 20.35 44.43 20.23
C ASP A 155 19.56 43.20 20.75
N ASP A 156 20.02 42.67 21.86
CA ASP A 156 19.42 41.46 22.47
C ASP A 156 17.96 41.68 22.89
N ASP A 157 17.60 42.93 23.28
CA ASP A 157 16.22 43.26 23.66
C ASP A 157 15.27 43.35 22.44
N TYR A 158 15.82 43.51 21.23
CA TYR A 158 15.02 43.67 20.01
C TYR A 158 14.28 42.40 19.63
N LEU A 159 14.79 41.22 19.95
CA LEU A 159 14.09 39.98 19.72
C LEU A 159 12.76 39.94 20.50
N ASP A 160 12.81 40.28 21.78
CA ASP A 160 11.62 40.33 22.63
C ASP A 160 10.59 41.35 22.12
N GLU A 161 11.08 42.53 21.71
CA GLU A 161 10.22 43.54 21.06
C GLU A 161 9.53 42.97 19.82
N LEU A 162 10.28 42.24 18.96
CA LEU A 162 9.81 41.71 17.71
C LEU A 162 8.78 40.59 17.93
N LEU A 163 9.00 39.70 18.90
CA LEU A 163 8.06 38.62 19.27
C LEU A 163 6.72 39.19 19.77
N ILE A 164 6.80 40.29 20.56
CA ILE A 164 5.59 40.99 21.04
C ILE A 164 4.85 41.69 19.89
N GLU A 165 5.59 42.32 18.98
CA GLU A 165 5.01 43.08 17.85
C GLU A 165 4.36 42.16 16.82
N THR A 166 5.03 41.06 16.47
CA THR A 166 4.57 40.14 15.44
C THR A 166 3.65 39.04 15.98
N GLY A 167 3.77 38.69 17.27
CA GLY A 167 3.07 37.51 17.85
C GLY A 167 3.58 36.15 17.33
N MET A 168 4.74 36.15 16.67
CA MET A 168 5.39 34.92 16.17
C MET A 168 6.26 34.29 17.27
N ASP A 169 6.52 32.99 17.16
CA ASP A 169 7.44 32.27 18.04
C ASP A 169 8.91 32.60 17.68
N HIS A 170 9.83 32.44 18.65
CA HIS A 170 11.24 32.80 18.50
C HIS A 170 11.89 32.24 17.23
N PRO A 171 11.82 30.91 16.93
CA PRO A 171 12.45 30.40 15.72
C PRO A 171 11.78 30.89 14.44
N ASP A 172 10.46 31.12 14.42
CA ASP A 172 9.71 31.57 13.25
C ASP A 172 10.17 32.94 12.74
N VAL A 173 10.40 33.86 13.65
CA VAL A 173 10.90 35.22 13.33
C VAL A 173 12.25 35.17 12.62
N LEU A 174 13.09 34.19 12.95
CA LEU A 174 14.42 34.05 12.36
C LEU A 174 14.40 33.33 11.02
N ILE A 175 13.62 32.25 10.94
CA ILE A 175 13.65 31.29 9.82
C ILE A 175 12.78 31.74 8.66
N TYR A 176 11.65 32.46 8.92
CA TYR A 176 10.66 32.83 7.91
C TYR A 176 10.64 34.33 7.64
N PRO A 177 11.62 34.86 6.89
CA PRO A 177 11.79 36.31 6.72
C PRO A 177 10.66 36.98 5.95
N ASP A 178 9.93 36.24 5.09
CA ASP A 178 8.75 36.77 4.40
C ASP A 178 7.54 36.87 5.35
N ALA A 179 7.37 35.97 6.28
CA ALA A 179 6.33 36.03 7.31
C ALA A 179 6.61 37.23 8.25
N MET A 180 7.82 37.33 8.75
CA MET A 180 8.28 38.48 9.55
C MET A 180 8.07 39.81 8.80
N TYR A 181 8.41 39.87 7.52
CA TYR A 181 8.23 41.09 6.71
C TYR A 181 6.75 41.46 6.55
N ARG A 182 5.86 40.48 6.38
CA ARG A 182 4.41 40.73 6.32
C ARG A 182 3.89 41.36 7.60
N GLU A 183 4.24 40.76 8.75
CA GLU A 183 3.78 41.28 10.05
C GLU A 183 4.28 42.70 10.33
N LEU A 184 5.55 42.98 10.05
CA LEU A 184 6.13 44.31 10.22
C LEU A 184 5.63 45.33 9.19
N SER A 185 5.14 44.87 8.03
CA SER A 185 4.67 45.73 6.93
C SER A 185 3.17 45.99 6.95
N ASN A 186 2.47 45.67 8.03
CA ASN A 186 1.04 45.93 8.22
C ASN A 186 0.63 47.42 8.17
N ASP A 187 1.52 48.30 7.66
CA ASP A 187 1.22 49.67 7.36
C ASP A 187 0.36 49.77 6.08
N PRO A 188 -0.86 50.32 6.14
CA PRO A 188 -1.75 50.47 4.99
C PRO A 188 -1.15 51.28 3.83
N LEU A 189 -0.03 51.95 4.05
CA LEU A 189 0.72 52.74 3.06
C LEU A 189 1.83 51.94 2.36
N ASN A 190 2.17 50.73 2.84
CA ASN A 190 3.17 49.87 2.22
C ASN A 190 2.50 48.93 1.22
N THR A 191 2.49 49.28 -0.06
CA THR A 191 1.77 48.61 -1.13
C THR A 191 2.58 47.51 -1.82
N GLU A 192 3.81 47.27 -1.39
CA GLU A 192 4.68 46.27 -2.04
C GLU A 192 4.57 44.91 -1.38
N SER A 193 4.03 43.96 -2.10
CA SER A 193 3.92 42.59 -1.63
C SER A 193 5.29 41.93 -1.48
N TRP A 194 5.51 41.14 -0.44
CA TRP A 194 6.78 40.48 -0.13
C TRP A 194 7.38 39.70 -1.33
N TRP A 195 6.54 39.09 -2.16
CA TRP A 195 6.99 38.32 -3.31
C TRP A 195 7.59 39.15 -4.45
N HIS A 196 7.48 40.46 -4.43
CA HIS A 196 8.22 41.36 -5.33
C HIS A 196 9.69 41.54 -4.94
N ILE A 197 9.99 41.44 -3.65
CA ILE A 197 11.34 41.68 -3.13
C ILE A 197 12.11 40.37 -2.87
N ASP A 198 11.42 39.23 -2.82
CA ASP A 198 11.99 37.94 -2.47
C ASP A 198 12.58 37.22 -3.70
N PRO A 199 13.91 37.07 -3.79
CA PRO A 199 14.56 36.46 -4.94
C PRO A 199 14.26 34.96 -5.10
N ARG A 200 13.71 34.28 -4.08
CA ARG A 200 13.26 32.88 -4.22
C ARG A 200 12.13 32.74 -5.25
N VAL A 201 11.26 33.75 -5.34
CA VAL A 201 10.18 33.80 -6.33
C VAL A 201 10.74 33.90 -7.76
N ASN A 202 11.70 34.82 -7.98
CA ASN A 202 12.33 34.97 -9.29
C ASN A 202 13.12 33.70 -9.68
N TRP A 203 13.85 33.09 -8.73
CA TRP A 203 14.55 31.84 -8.94
C TRP A 203 13.59 30.72 -9.36
N LEU A 204 12.43 30.62 -8.71
CA LEU A 204 11.42 29.61 -9.07
C LEU A 204 10.86 29.89 -10.48
N LEU A 205 10.56 31.10 -10.83
CA LEU A 205 10.10 31.50 -12.18
C LEU A 205 11.15 31.18 -13.25
N GLU A 206 12.42 31.45 -13.00
CA GLU A 206 13.52 31.08 -13.89
C GLU A 206 13.58 29.55 -14.10
N LYS A 207 13.48 28.78 -13.02
CA LYS A 207 13.47 27.31 -13.08
C LYS A 207 12.26 26.74 -13.82
N LEU A 208 11.09 27.33 -13.65
CA LEU A 208 9.84 26.89 -14.32
C LEU A 208 9.89 27.14 -15.83
N SER A 209 10.66 28.12 -16.30
CA SER A 209 10.84 28.47 -17.71
C SER A 209 12.08 27.82 -18.35
N ASP A 210 12.94 27.16 -17.57
CA ASP A 210 14.20 26.58 -18.03
C ASP A 210 13.98 25.18 -18.60
N ASP A 211 14.23 25.02 -19.91
CA ASP A 211 14.12 23.75 -20.66
C ASP A 211 15.34 22.84 -20.50
N SER A 212 16.38 23.27 -19.76
CA SER A 212 17.57 22.44 -19.52
C SER A 212 17.27 21.31 -18.51
N GLU A 213 18.20 20.33 -18.44
CA GLU A 213 18.10 19.25 -17.45
C GLU A 213 18.03 19.75 -15.98
N SER A 214 18.51 20.97 -15.74
CA SER A 214 18.47 21.61 -14.42
C SER A 214 17.22 22.46 -14.16
N GLY A 215 16.36 22.60 -15.17
CA GLY A 215 15.11 23.36 -15.13
C GLY A 215 13.88 22.48 -14.86
N PHE A 216 12.70 23.10 -14.84
CA PHE A 216 11.42 22.45 -14.54
C PHE A 216 10.40 22.58 -15.68
N ALA A 217 10.76 23.08 -16.85
CA ALA A 217 9.79 23.47 -17.87
C ALA A 217 8.79 22.37 -18.27
N ASN A 218 9.22 21.11 -18.22
CA ASN A 218 8.42 19.97 -18.64
C ASN A 218 8.01 19.04 -17.48
N ASP A 219 8.26 19.42 -16.25
CA ASP A 219 8.03 18.59 -15.07
C ASP A 219 7.02 19.21 -14.12
N LYS A 220 6.33 18.36 -13.37
CA LYS A 220 5.49 18.78 -12.25
C LYS A 220 6.39 19.16 -11.06
N VAL A 221 6.04 20.24 -10.38
CA VAL A 221 6.81 20.80 -9.25
C VAL A 221 5.89 20.97 -8.05
N LEU A 222 6.23 20.30 -6.95
CA LEU A 222 5.60 20.51 -5.66
C LEU A 222 6.40 21.55 -4.88
N VAL A 223 5.78 22.63 -4.46
CA VAL A 223 6.40 23.66 -3.62
C VAL A 223 5.75 23.62 -2.24
N ILE A 224 6.55 23.51 -1.20
CA ILE A 224 6.05 23.54 0.19
C ILE A 224 6.64 24.73 0.92
N ALA A 225 5.78 25.53 1.54
CA ALA A 225 6.09 26.61 2.45
C ALA A 225 5.49 26.32 3.83
N HIS A 226 6.10 26.85 4.89
CA HIS A 226 5.61 26.62 6.25
C HIS A 226 4.23 27.26 6.47
N HIS A 227 4.11 28.54 6.17
CA HIS A 227 2.88 29.29 6.42
C HIS A 227 1.92 29.28 5.23
N ARG A 228 0.63 29.22 5.54
CA ARG A 228 -0.46 29.33 4.58
C ARG A 228 -0.36 30.63 3.75
N GLU A 229 -0.16 31.76 4.41
CA GLU A 229 -0.09 33.08 3.79
C GLU A 229 1.12 33.19 2.85
N THR A 230 2.22 32.51 3.14
CA THR A 230 3.36 32.39 2.24
C THR A 230 2.98 31.60 0.99
N ALA A 231 2.26 30.47 1.15
CA ALA A 231 1.80 29.67 0.01
C ALA A 231 0.82 30.45 -0.88
N GLU A 232 -0.17 31.11 -0.29
CA GLU A 232 -1.12 31.98 -1.02
C GLU A 232 -0.41 33.13 -1.76
N GLY A 233 0.51 33.85 -1.08
CA GLY A 233 1.27 34.92 -1.66
C GLY A 233 2.23 34.49 -2.76
N LEU A 234 2.86 33.31 -2.61
CA LEU A 234 3.72 32.72 -3.63
C LEU A 234 2.94 32.40 -4.90
N ALA A 235 1.77 31.74 -4.76
CA ALA A 235 0.91 31.44 -5.90
C ALA A 235 0.46 32.70 -6.65
N GLU A 236 0.13 33.78 -5.93
CA GLU A 236 -0.20 35.08 -6.52
C GLU A 236 1.03 35.70 -7.22
N GLY A 237 2.21 35.63 -6.62
CA GLY A 237 3.45 36.06 -7.23
C GLY A 237 3.77 35.35 -8.54
N LEU A 238 3.63 34.02 -8.56
CA LEU A 238 3.82 33.19 -9.77
C LEU A 238 2.83 33.58 -10.87
N ARG A 239 1.59 33.86 -10.49
CA ARG A 239 0.54 34.29 -11.43
C ARG A 239 0.82 35.68 -11.99
N VAL A 240 1.17 36.64 -11.16
CA VAL A 240 1.33 38.05 -11.56
C VAL A 240 2.63 38.27 -12.32
N LEU A 241 3.74 37.68 -11.86
CA LEU A 241 5.06 37.90 -12.45
C LEU A 241 5.36 36.96 -13.63
N GLY A 242 4.88 35.73 -13.60
CA GLY A 242 5.20 34.72 -14.59
C GLY A 242 4.01 34.18 -15.39
N GLY A 243 2.78 34.54 -15.04
CA GLY A 243 1.59 34.03 -15.69
C GLY A 243 1.28 32.55 -15.39
N TYR A 244 1.94 31.93 -14.40
CA TYR A 244 1.71 30.55 -14.00
C TYR A 244 0.45 30.41 -13.17
N HIS A 245 -0.40 29.45 -13.53
CA HIS A 245 -1.52 29.03 -12.69
C HIS A 245 -1.03 27.96 -11.71
N ALA A 246 -0.82 28.36 -10.45
CA ALA A 246 -0.40 27.48 -9.36
C ALA A 246 -1.53 27.36 -8.33
N PRO A 247 -2.33 26.26 -8.35
CA PRO A 247 -3.28 26.00 -7.28
C PRO A 247 -2.60 25.97 -5.92
N VAL A 248 -3.32 26.43 -4.90
CA VAL A 248 -2.83 26.38 -3.51
C VAL A 248 -3.51 25.23 -2.78
N PHE A 249 -2.77 24.58 -1.89
CA PHE A 249 -3.25 23.47 -1.09
C PHE A 249 -2.91 23.70 0.38
N HIS A 250 -3.89 24.11 1.18
CA HIS A 250 -3.70 24.46 2.58
C HIS A 250 -4.91 24.05 3.45
N GLU A 251 -4.76 24.07 4.76
CA GLU A 251 -5.75 23.65 5.75
C GLU A 251 -7.06 24.45 5.73
N GLY A 252 -7.03 25.70 5.28
CA GLY A 252 -8.21 26.56 5.17
C GLY A 252 -9.16 26.20 4.02
N LEU A 253 -8.74 25.33 3.09
CA LEU A 253 -9.57 24.88 1.97
C LEU A 253 -10.49 23.74 2.40
N SER A 254 -11.70 23.68 1.82
CA SER A 254 -12.59 22.53 1.94
C SER A 254 -11.98 21.28 1.30
N LEU A 255 -12.46 20.08 1.69
CA LEU A 255 -11.99 18.82 1.09
C LEU A 255 -12.15 18.81 -0.43
N VAL A 256 -13.27 19.33 -0.94
CA VAL A 256 -13.55 19.38 -2.39
C VAL A 256 -12.56 20.30 -3.13
N GLU A 257 -12.22 21.44 -2.56
CA GLU A 257 -11.23 22.35 -3.16
C GLU A 257 -9.82 21.74 -3.15
N ARG A 258 -9.46 21.05 -2.08
CA ARG A 258 -8.19 20.30 -2.00
C ARG A 258 -8.14 19.17 -3.03
N ASP A 259 -9.22 18.42 -3.20
CA ASP A 259 -9.31 17.35 -4.19
C ASP A 259 -9.18 17.90 -5.61
N ARG A 260 -9.80 19.05 -5.90
CA ARG A 260 -9.68 19.72 -7.21
C ARG A 260 -8.25 20.20 -7.49
N ALA A 261 -7.59 20.81 -6.50
CA ALA A 261 -6.21 21.25 -6.64
C ALA A 261 -5.25 20.06 -6.90
N ALA A 262 -5.42 18.98 -6.15
CA ALA A 262 -4.63 17.75 -6.33
C ALA A 262 -4.90 17.09 -7.68
N ALA A 263 -6.15 17.01 -8.11
CA ALA A 263 -6.53 16.45 -9.42
C ALA A 263 -5.96 17.29 -10.57
N ALA A 264 -6.05 18.62 -10.50
CA ALA A 264 -5.45 19.52 -11.49
C ALA A 264 -3.93 19.39 -11.55
N PHE A 265 -3.27 19.11 -10.42
CA PHE A 265 -1.83 18.86 -10.40
C PHE A 265 -1.46 17.48 -10.96
N ALA A 266 -2.30 16.47 -10.75
CA ALA A 266 -2.07 15.11 -11.25
C ALA A 266 -2.34 14.95 -12.76
N ASP A 267 -3.08 15.86 -13.37
CA ASP A 267 -3.40 15.85 -14.80
C ASP A 267 -2.15 16.17 -15.63
N GLU A 268 -1.77 15.25 -16.52
CA GLU A 268 -0.56 15.38 -17.36
C GLU A 268 -0.81 16.21 -18.64
N GLU A 269 -2.05 16.26 -19.13
CA GLU A 269 -2.37 16.89 -20.43
C GLU A 269 -2.80 18.36 -20.27
N ASP A 270 -3.80 18.63 -19.42
CA ASP A 270 -4.42 19.95 -19.25
C ASP A 270 -4.18 20.52 -17.83
N GLY A 271 -3.39 19.85 -16.99
CA GLY A 271 -3.21 20.19 -15.61
C GLY A 271 -2.17 21.31 -15.36
N CYS A 272 -2.10 21.75 -14.10
CA CYS A 272 -1.11 22.73 -13.68
C CYS A 272 0.29 22.11 -13.49
N GLN A 273 1.33 22.88 -13.80
CA GLN A 273 2.72 22.48 -13.63
C GLN A 273 3.16 22.53 -12.16
N VAL A 274 2.65 23.51 -11.41
CA VAL A 274 3.08 23.81 -10.03
C VAL A 274 1.90 23.65 -9.07
N LEU A 275 2.14 22.99 -7.95
CA LEU A 275 1.24 22.99 -6.80
C LEU A 275 1.98 23.62 -5.62
N VAL A 276 1.38 24.61 -4.98
CA VAL A 276 1.95 25.27 -3.79
C VAL A 276 1.18 24.82 -2.55
N CYS A 277 1.88 24.24 -1.58
CA CYS A 277 1.29 23.70 -0.35
C CYS A 277 1.76 24.46 0.89
N SER A 278 0.89 24.59 1.88
CA SER A 278 1.31 24.85 3.27
C SER A 278 1.81 23.55 3.93
N GLU A 279 2.47 23.67 5.08
CA GLU A 279 2.93 22.53 5.88
C GLU A 279 1.80 21.54 6.17
N ILE A 280 0.75 22.02 6.82
CA ILE A 280 -0.40 21.20 7.22
C ILE A 280 -1.21 20.76 6.01
N GLY A 281 -1.37 21.61 5.01
CA GLY A 281 -2.12 21.30 3.79
C GLY A 281 -1.58 20.08 3.05
N SER A 282 -0.27 19.89 3.04
CA SER A 282 0.37 18.77 2.34
C SER A 282 0.14 17.40 3.00
N GLU A 283 -0.33 17.33 4.23
CA GLU A 283 -0.49 16.06 4.96
C GLU A 283 -1.49 15.08 4.30
N GLY A 284 -1.16 13.79 4.35
CA GLY A 284 -2.04 12.69 3.91
C GLY A 284 -2.13 12.48 2.40
N ARG A 285 -1.54 13.33 1.56
CA ARG A 285 -1.60 13.19 0.10
C ARG A 285 -0.36 12.50 -0.49
N ASN A 286 -0.54 11.93 -1.67
CA ASN A 286 0.48 11.21 -2.42
C ASN A 286 0.74 11.90 -3.76
N PHE A 287 1.97 12.39 -3.96
CA PHE A 287 2.41 13.04 -5.18
C PHE A 287 3.58 12.30 -5.85
N GLN A 288 3.57 10.96 -5.78
CA GLN A 288 4.67 10.12 -6.33
C GLN A 288 4.87 10.24 -7.85
N PHE A 289 3.94 10.87 -8.58
CA PHE A 289 4.12 11.19 -10.00
C PHE A 289 5.02 12.42 -10.22
N CYS A 290 5.22 13.25 -9.18
CA CYS A 290 6.10 14.40 -9.19
C CYS A 290 7.50 14.00 -8.70
N ARG A 291 8.57 14.50 -9.35
CA ARG A 291 9.96 14.28 -8.92
C ARG A 291 10.64 15.48 -8.29
N HIS A 292 10.15 16.70 -8.53
CA HIS A 292 10.73 17.93 -8.01
C HIS A 292 9.97 18.42 -6.77
N LEU A 293 10.68 18.50 -5.66
CA LEU A 293 10.20 19.14 -4.44
C LEU A 293 11.01 20.41 -4.16
N VAL A 294 10.35 21.54 -4.16
CA VAL A 294 10.94 22.82 -3.72
C VAL A 294 10.53 23.07 -2.28
N MET A 295 11.50 23.09 -1.38
CA MET A 295 11.33 23.57 -0.01
C MET A 295 11.54 25.06 -0.01
N PHE A 296 10.45 25.84 -0.12
CA PHE A 296 10.51 27.29 -0.20
C PHE A 296 11.16 27.91 1.05
N ASP A 297 10.95 27.23 2.17
CA ASP A 297 11.59 27.48 3.46
C ASP A 297 11.91 26.13 4.14
N MET A 298 12.79 26.17 5.16
CA MET A 298 13.12 24.99 5.93
C MET A 298 12.17 24.83 7.11
N PRO A 299 11.64 23.61 7.36
CA PRO A 299 10.87 23.37 8.57
C PRO A 299 11.78 23.36 9.79
N GLN A 300 11.24 23.71 10.96
CA GLN A 300 12.00 23.71 12.21
C GLN A 300 12.31 22.30 12.71
N HIS A 301 11.32 21.39 12.60
CA HIS A 301 11.41 20.06 13.17
C HIS A 301 11.80 19.02 12.11
N PRO A 302 12.75 18.10 12.41
CA PRO A 302 13.20 17.06 11.47
C PRO A 302 12.08 16.16 10.95
N ASP A 303 11.06 15.87 11.75
CA ASP A 303 9.93 15.06 11.33
C ASP A 303 9.11 15.75 10.23
N GLN A 304 8.99 17.08 10.28
CA GLN A 304 8.33 17.85 9.22
C GLN A 304 9.14 17.77 7.92
N LEU A 305 10.49 17.84 8.01
CA LEU A 305 11.35 17.65 6.84
C LEU A 305 11.12 16.29 6.19
N GLU A 306 11.12 15.22 6.98
CA GLU A 306 10.83 13.86 6.50
C GLU A 306 9.39 13.74 5.96
N GLN A 307 8.42 14.41 6.56
CA GLN A 307 7.04 14.45 6.05
C GLN A 307 6.96 15.15 4.69
N ARG A 308 7.63 16.28 4.50
CA ARG A 308 7.70 17.00 3.20
C ARG A 308 8.29 16.09 2.13
N ILE A 309 9.45 15.49 2.37
CA ILE A 309 10.11 14.58 1.44
C ILE A 309 9.23 13.35 1.17
N GLY A 310 8.59 12.82 2.20
CA GLY A 310 7.71 11.65 2.13
C GLY A 310 6.47 11.82 1.24
N ARG A 311 6.16 13.05 0.78
CA ARG A 311 5.09 13.24 -0.23
C ARG A 311 5.46 12.64 -1.58
N LEU A 312 6.75 12.64 -1.93
CA LEU A 312 7.29 12.11 -3.18
C LEU A 312 8.03 10.79 -2.97
N ASP A 313 8.65 10.61 -1.80
CA ASP A 313 9.53 9.49 -1.48
C ASP A 313 8.75 8.25 -1.06
N ARG A 314 8.20 7.56 -2.05
CA ARG A 314 7.35 6.37 -1.86
C ARG A 314 7.75 5.24 -2.80
N ILE A 315 7.42 4.01 -2.40
CA ILE A 315 7.57 2.83 -3.24
C ILE A 315 6.77 3.04 -4.53
N GLY A 316 7.41 2.82 -5.67
CA GLY A 316 6.80 3.00 -6.99
C GLY A 316 7.15 4.31 -7.69
N GLN A 317 7.83 5.23 -7.02
CA GLN A 317 8.47 6.38 -7.68
C GLN A 317 9.54 5.86 -8.66
N ARG A 318 9.47 6.33 -9.91
CA ARG A 318 10.32 5.83 -11.01
C ARG A 318 11.61 6.64 -11.19
N HIS A 319 11.64 7.85 -10.65
CA HIS A 319 12.72 8.80 -10.81
C HIS A 319 13.37 9.12 -9.48
N ALA A 320 14.61 9.58 -9.47
CA ALA A 320 15.21 10.20 -8.31
C ALA A 320 14.38 11.42 -7.88
N ILE A 321 14.30 11.66 -6.60
CA ILE A 321 13.63 12.84 -6.05
C ILE A 321 14.65 13.98 -6.01
N GLU A 322 14.34 15.05 -6.71
CA GLU A 322 15.16 16.26 -6.79
C GLU A 322 14.65 17.26 -5.74
N LEU A 323 15.42 17.41 -4.65
CA LEU A 323 15.11 18.29 -3.52
C LEU A 323 15.79 19.66 -3.75
N HIS A 324 15.00 20.69 -3.96
CA HIS A 324 15.51 22.04 -4.24
C HIS A 324 15.29 22.94 -3.02
N VAL A 325 16.37 23.54 -2.54
CA VAL A 325 16.33 24.39 -1.35
C VAL A 325 16.93 25.78 -1.69
N PRO A 326 16.07 26.75 -2.07
CA PRO A 326 16.51 28.13 -2.26
C PRO A 326 16.67 28.81 -0.88
N THR A 327 17.90 29.16 -0.52
CA THR A 327 18.23 29.79 0.78
C THR A 327 18.97 31.08 0.62
N PHE A 328 18.84 31.97 1.59
CA PHE A 328 19.57 33.23 1.61
C PHE A 328 20.91 33.06 2.31
N THR A 329 21.99 33.36 1.60
CA THR A 329 23.35 33.29 2.15
C THR A 329 23.53 34.15 3.39
N GLY A 330 24.06 33.58 4.47
CA GLY A 330 24.26 34.20 5.77
C GLY A 330 22.97 34.41 6.57
N SER A 331 21.90 33.72 6.27
CA SER A 331 20.64 33.79 7.01
C SER A 331 20.48 32.64 8.02
N PRO A 332 19.64 32.85 9.05
CA PRO A 332 19.25 31.74 9.96
C PRO A 332 18.69 30.51 9.25
N GLY A 333 17.96 30.69 8.14
CA GLY A 333 17.46 29.59 7.33
C GLY A 333 18.57 28.79 6.66
N GLU A 334 19.68 29.40 6.22
CA GLU A 334 20.85 28.67 5.72
C GLU A 334 21.55 27.89 6.86
N ARG A 335 21.65 28.49 8.06
CA ARG A 335 22.24 27.83 9.24
C ARG A 335 21.44 26.60 9.67
N LEU A 336 20.11 26.70 9.66
CA LEU A 336 19.23 25.55 9.90
C LEU A 336 19.43 24.45 8.83
N LEU A 337 19.54 24.84 7.55
CA LEU A 337 19.85 23.90 6.46
C LEU A 337 21.21 23.20 6.67
N ARG A 338 22.25 23.93 7.12
CA ARG A 338 23.56 23.35 7.45
C ARG A 338 23.44 22.32 8.56
N TRP A 339 22.70 22.61 9.63
CA TRP A 339 22.48 21.65 10.71
C TRP A 339 21.83 20.34 10.20
N TYR A 340 20.79 20.43 9.34
CA TYR A 340 20.17 19.26 8.72
C TYR A 340 21.13 18.50 7.83
N HIS A 341 21.88 19.20 7.01
CA HIS A 341 22.76 18.59 6.00
C HIS A 341 24.05 18.06 6.58
N GLU A 342 24.76 18.88 7.36
CA GLU A 342 26.08 18.58 7.87
C GLU A 342 26.04 17.79 9.20
N GLY A 343 25.02 18.03 10.05
CA GLY A 343 24.86 17.38 11.35
C GLY A 343 24.25 15.98 11.27
N MET A 344 23.22 15.77 10.43
CA MET A 344 22.48 14.52 10.41
C MET A 344 22.23 13.90 9.02
N ASP A 345 22.81 14.47 7.96
CA ASP A 345 22.64 14.01 6.55
C ASP A 345 21.17 13.76 6.18
N ALA A 346 20.27 14.67 6.61
CA ALA A 346 18.82 14.47 6.57
C ALA A 346 18.21 14.35 5.16
N PHE A 347 18.95 14.76 4.12
CA PHE A 347 18.46 14.75 2.74
C PHE A 347 18.78 13.47 1.97
N SER A 348 19.76 12.69 2.40
CA SER A 348 20.22 11.49 1.67
C SER A 348 19.29 10.29 1.91
N ALA A 349 18.87 10.07 3.14
CA ALA A 349 17.99 8.96 3.52
C ALA A 349 17.24 9.26 4.82
N PRO A 350 16.05 8.68 5.03
CA PRO A 350 15.35 8.76 6.31
C PRO A 350 16.08 7.91 7.36
N HIS A 351 16.33 8.46 8.52
CA HIS A 351 17.03 7.76 9.61
C HIS A 351 16.23 7.63 10.91
N GLY A 352 15.15 8.43 11.09
CA GLY A 352 14.19 8.32 12.20
C GLY A 352 14.82 8.50 13.61
N VAL A 353 15.92 9.21 13.70
CA VAL A 353 16.55 9.69 14.96
C VAL A 353 16.48 11.20 15.07
N GLY A 354 15.84 11.86 14.10
CA GLY A 354 15.78 13.31 14.03
C GLY A 354 15.09 13.96 15.22
N SER A 355 13.98 13.39 15.71
CA SER A 355 13.29 13.89 16.90
C SER A 355 14.16 13.81 18.14
N ASP A 356 14.91 12.71 18.36
CA ASP A 356 15.81 12.57 19.50
C ASP A 356 16.92 13.64 19.49
N LEU A 357 17.42 13.98 18.29
CA LEU A 357 18.42 15.03 18.12
C LEU A 357 17.83 16.43 18.33
N PHE A 358 16.62 16.64 17.87
CA PHE A 358 15.93 17.91 18.07
C PHE A 358 15.56 18.12 19.55
N ASP A 359 15.13 17.08 20.26
CA ASP A 359 14.89 17.13 21.69
C ASP A 359 16.16 17.45 22.50
N ALA A 360 17.33 17.03 22.00
CA ALA A 360 18.62 17.29 22.66
C ALA A 360 19.18 18.68 22.33
N PHE A 361 19.04 19.16 21.11
CA PHE A 361 19.76 20.34 20.62
C PHE A 361 18.83 21.47 20.17
N GLY A 362 17.51 21.30 20.12
CA GLY A 362 16.58 22.27 19.51
C GLY A 362 16.62 23.66 20.16
N ASP A 363 16.68 23.74 21.48
CA ASP A 363 16.78 25.02 22.21
C ASP A 363 18.12 25.71 21.92
N ALA A 364 19.24 24.98 22.03
CA ALA A 364 20.56 25.52 21.74
C ALA A 364 20.72 25.90 20.26
N LEU A 365 20.10 25.14 19.34
CA LEU A 365 20.06 25.43 17.91
C LEU A 365 19.36 26.75 17.64
N ALA A 366 18.22 27.01 18.28
CA ALA A 366 17.49 28.27 18.10
C ALA A 366 18.37 29.49 18.43
N ASP A 367 19.16 29.43 19.49
CA ASP A 367 20.11 30.49 19.86
C ASP A 367 21.29 30.58 18.88
N ALA A 368 21.79 29.42 18.40
CA ALA A 368 22.91 29.37 17.45
C ALA A 368 22.57 29.81 16.03
N LEU A 369 21.28 29.97 15.68
CA LEU A 369 20.89 30.45 14.34
C LEU A 369 21.38 31.85 14.01
N LEU A 370 21.87 32.63 14.98
CA LEU A 370 22.48 33.93 14.80
C LEU A 370 24.02 33.95 14.88
N ASP A 371 24.65 32.83 15.29
CA ASP A 371 26.10 32.73 15.52
C ASP A 371 26.68 31.49 14.78
N ASP A 372 27.65 31.74 13.88
CA ASP A 372 28.28 30.67 13.10
C ASP A 372 29.20 29.77 13.93
N GLU A 373 29.91 30.34 14.97
CA GLU A 373 30.81 29.54 15.81
C GLU A 373 30.00 28.57 16.72
N ALA A 374 28.93 29.07 17.34
CA ALA A 374 28.02 28.26 18.14
C ALA A 374 27.32 27.17 17.30
N LEU A 375 26.95 27.52 16.06
CA LEU A 375 26.35 26.56 15.14
C LEU A 375 27.32 25.40 14.79
N ASP A 376 28.58 25.71 14.51
CA ASP A 376 29.61 24.71 14.17
C ASP A 376 29.83 23.69 15.30
N GLU A 377 29.81 24.16 16.56
CA GLU A 377 29.86 23.29 17.75
C GLU A 377 28.64 22.36 17.82
N ILE A 378 27.43 22.88 17.66
CA ILE A 378 26.19 22.09 17.67
C ILE A 378 26.16 21.08 16.52
N ILE A 379 26.62 21.42 15.33
CA ILE A 379 26.71 20.52 14.20
C ILE A 379 27.60 19.32 14.52
N GLU A 380 28.76 19.55 15.15
CA GLU A 380 29.68 18.46 15.51
C GLU A 380 29.12 17.55 16.60
N GLU A 381 28.54 18.13 17.65
CA GLU A 381 27.86 17.36 18.72
C GLU A 381 26.67 16.55 18.17
N THR A 382 25.90 17.17 17.27
CA THR A 382 24.79 16.49 16.58
C THR A 382 25.30 15.29 15.77
N ARG A 383 26.43 15.43 15.05
CA ARG A 383 27.02 14.37 14.23
C ARG A 383 27.51 13.21 15.09
N GLU A 384 28.12 13.49 16.24
CA GLU A 384 28.55 12.47 17.17
C GLU A 384 27.35 11.69 17.74
N MET A 385 26.33 12.39 18.22
CA MET A 385 25.11 11.78 18.76
C MET A 385 24.33 11.01 17.68
N PHE A 386 24.24 11.54 16.45
CA PHE A 386 23.63 10.88 15.31
C PHE A 386 24.28 9.53 15.03
N THR A 387 25.62 9.49 14.98
CA THR A 387 26.38 8.26 14.75
C THR A 387 26.15 7.23 15.86
N ALA A 388 26.17 7.67 17.13
CA ALA A 388 25.90 6.81 18.28
C ALA A 388 24.47 6.23 18.24
N LYS A 389 23.46 7.06 18.00
CA LYS A 389 22.04 6.66 17.92
C LYS A 389 21.76 5.72 16.76
N LEU A 390 22.37 5.91 15.59
CA LEU A 390 22.25 4.97 14.47
C LEU A 390 22.86 3.61 14.83
N SER A 391 24.01 3.60 15.48
CA SER A 391 24.66 2.36 15.92
C SER A 391 23.79 1.60 16.93
N GLU A 392 23.22 2.28 17.92
CA GLU A 392 22.29 1.68 18.89
C GLU A 392 21.04 1.10 18.21
N ARG A 393 20.47 1.81 17.24
CA ARG A 393 19.26 1.41 16.52
C ARG A 393 19.50 0.23 15.58
N ASP A 394 20.64 0.17 14.91
CA ASP A 394 21.01 -0.94 14.01
C ASP A 394 21.39 -2.21 14.78
N ALA A 395 21.55 -2.16 16.11
CA ALA A 395 21.86 -3.30 16.95
C ALA A 395 20.59 -4.02 17.48
N GLY A 396 20.70 -5.31 17.72
CA GLY A 396 19.76 -6.07 18.52
C GLY A 396 18.45 -6.47 17.87
N ARG A 397 17.35 -6.32 18.62
CA ARG A 397 15.99 -6.76 18.26
C ARG A 397 15.48 -6.18 16.95
N ASN A 398 15.76 -4.91 16.68
CA ASN A 398 15.34 -4.24 15.45
C ASN A 398 15.91 -4.95 14.23
N ARG A 399 17.17 -5.36 14.28
CA ARG A 399 17.83 -6.13 13.23
C ARG A 399 17.17 -7.49 13.01
N LEU A 400 16.84 -8.19 14.08
CA LEU A 400 16.16 -9.48 14.00
C LEU A 400 14.76 -9.37 13.36
N LEU A 401 14.00 -8.32 13.71
CA LEU A 401 12.68 -8.05 13.11
C LEU A 401 12.78 -7.72 11.63
N GLU A 402 13.77 -6.94 11.22
CA GLU A 402 14.02 -6.61 9.82
C GLU A 402 14.38 -7.85 8.99
N LEU A 403 15.27 -8.69 9.50
CA LEU A 403 15.68 -9.94 8.85
C LEU A 403 14.49 -10.91 8.68
N ASN A 404 13.53 -10.90 9.60
CA ASN A 404 12.36 -11.76 9.54
C ASN A 404 11.24 -11.18 8.64
N ALA A 405 11.14 -9.86 8.53
CA ALA A 405 10.04 -9.18 7.83
C ALA A 405 10.18 -9.24 6.29
N CYS A 406 11.38 -9.10 5.77
CA CYS A 406 11.62 -9.08 4.33
C CYS A 406 12.24 -10.40 3.84
N ARG A 407 11.45 -11.20 3.13
CA ARG A 407 11.89 -12.43 2.43
C ARG A 407 11.79 -12.20 0.92
N PRO A 408 12.84 -11.69 0.24
CA PRO A 408 12.77 -11.21 -1.14
C PRO A 408 12.24 -12.27 -2.12
N ALA A 409 12.69 -13.52 -2.02
CA ALA A 409 12.26 -14.60 -2.90
C ALA A 409 10.75 -14.88 -2.76
N ARG A 410 10.22 -14.86 -1.52
CA ARG A 410 8.79 -15.05 -1.29
C ARG A 410 7.97 -13.84 -1.71
N ALA A 411 8.48 -12.64 -1.47
CA ALA A 411 7.85 -11.40 -1.93
C ALA A 411 7.73 -11.38 -3.46
N GLN A 412 8.78 -11.80 -4.18
CA GLN A 412 8.76 -11.87 -5.63
C GLN A 412 7.70 -12.83 -6.15
N GLN A 413 7.54 -14.01 -5.56
CA GLN A 413 6.48 -14.96 -5.92
C GLN A 413 5.08 -14.36 -5.74
N VAL A 414 4.87 -13.62 -4.65
CA VAL A 414 3.58 -12.95 -4.40
C VAL A 414 3.35 -11.82 -5.42
N ILE A 415 4.38 -11.03 -5.73
CA ILE A 415 4.30 -9.96 -6.73
C ILE A 415 3.94 -10.52 -8.11
N GLU A 416 4.57 -11.61 -8.52
CA GLU A 416 4.29 -12.28 -9.79
C GLU A 416 2.86 -12.80 -9.85
N ALA A 417 2.39 -13.49 -8.80
CA ALA A 417 1.01 -13.95 -8.71
C ALA A 417 -0.02 -12.80 -8.75
N VAL A 418 0.29 -11.66 -8.11
CA VAL A 418 -0.56 -10.47 -8.16
C VAL A 418 -0.58 -9.86 -9.56
N ARG A 419 0.56 -9.80 -10.26
CA ARG A 419 0.64 -9.30 -11.65
C ARG A 419 -0.15 -10.17 -12.61
N GLU A 420 -0.03 -11.50 -12.50
CA GLU A 420 -0.82 -12.42 -13.30
C GLU A 420 -2.34 -12.20 -13.13
N LEU A 421 -2.80 -11.92 -11.90
CA LEU A 421 -4.20 -11.60 -11.62
C LEU A 421 -4.61 -10.22 -12.15
N ASP A 422 -3.70 -9.22 -12.09
CA ASP A 422 -3.97 -7.86 -12.60
C ASP A 422 -4.07 -7.84 -14.14
N GLU A 423 -3.37 -8.73 -14.82
CA GLU A 423 -3.34 -8.86 -16.29
C GLU A 423 -4.40 -9.83 -16.84
N ASP A 424 -5.15 -10.53 -15.97
CA ASP A 424 -6.16 -11.51 -16.40
C ASP A 424 -7.30 -10.82 -17.17
N PRO A 425 -7.50 -11.14 -18.46
CA PRO A 425 -8.55 -10.57 -19.28
C PRO A 425 -9.97 -11.01 -18.85
N ALA A 426 -10.09 -11.92 -17.90
CA ALA A 426 -11.39 -12.34 -17.39
C ALA A 426 -12.12 -11.20 -16.66
N LEU A 427 -11.38 -10.38 -15.91
CA LEU A 427 -11.95 -9.26 -15.16
C LEU A 427 -12.59 -8.21 -16.10
N PRO A 428 -11.91 -7.60 -17.08
CA PRO A 428 -12.53 -6.64 -17.99
C PRO A 428 -13.72 -7.22 -18.73
N ARG A 429 -13.64 -8.45 -19.22
CA ARG A 429 -14.76 -9.13 -19.91
C ARG A 429 -15.97 -9.35 -18.99
N TYR A 430 -15.73 -9.66 -17.73
CA TYR A 430 -16.80 -9.80 -16.75
C TYR A 430 -17.45 -8.44 -16.48
N VAL A 431 -16.63 -7.43 -16.20
CA VAL A 431 -17.08 -6.07 -15.87
C VAL A 431 -17.95 -5.51 -16.99
N GLU A 432 -17.50 -5.54 -18.24
CA GLU A 432 -18.26 -5.07 -19.41
C GLU A 432 -19.66 -5.68 -19.45
N ARG A 433 -19.75 -7.01 -19.30
CA ARG A 433 -21.05 -7.72 -19.31
C ARG A 433 -21.90 -7.43 -18.09
N ALA A 434 -21.29 -7.30 -16.92
CA ALA A 434 -22.00 -7.01 -15.69
C ALA A 434 -22.59 -5.60 -15.73
N LEU A 435 -21.80 -4.59 -16.12
CA LEU A 435 -22.26 -3.23 -16.28
C LEU A 435 -23.48 -3.14 -17.20
N ASP A 436 -23.42 -3.82 -18.35
CA ASP A 436 -24.53 -3.89 -19.33
C ASP A 436 -25.80 -4.51 -18.71
N ILE A 437 -25.67 -5.64 -17.99
CA ILE A 437 -26.79 -6.33 -17.33
C ILE A 437 -27.40 -5.49 -16.20
N PHE A 438 -26.57 -4.81 -15.43
CA PHE A 438 -27.00 -4.00 -14.29
C PHE A 438 -27.42 -2.58 -14.69
N GLY A 439 -27.27 -2.20 -15.96
CA GLY A 439 -27.67 -0.91 -16.50
C GLY A 439 -26.77 0.23 -16.06
N VAL A 440 -25.47 -0.02 -15.98
CA VAL A 440 -24.44 1.01 -15.70
C VAL A 440 -23.79 1.36 -17.04
N ASP A 441 -23.84 2.65 -17.40
CA ASP A 441 -23.14 3.15 -18.59
C ASP A 441 -21.64 3.27 -18.28
N SER A 442 -20.81 2.85 -19.22
CA SER A 442 -19.36 2.99 -19.14
C SER A 442 -18.83 3.71 -20.37
N GLN A 443 -18.00 4.71 -20.15
CA GLN A 443 -17.35 5.47 -21.21
C GLN A 443 -15.84 5.46 -20.98
N GLU A 444 -15.07 5.14 -22.00
CA GLU A 444 -13.62 5.31 -21.97
C GLU A 444 -13.28 6.80 -22.16
N ILE A 445 -12.55 7.36 -21.19
CA ILE A 445 -12.18 8.79 -21.15
C ILE A 445 -10.70 9.04 -21.47
N GLY A 446 -10.02 8.05 -22.07
CA GLY A 446 -8.60 8.12 -22.45
C GLY A 446 -7.68 7.40 -21.46
N ASN A 447 -6.46 7.07 -21.91
CA ASN A 447 -5.39 6.46 -21.09
C ASN A 447 -5.81 5.24 -20.26
N GLY A 448 -6.80 4.45 -20.70
CA GLY A 448 -7.31 3.30 -19.96
C GLY A 448 -8.16 3.65 -18.72
N LEU A 449 -8.65 4.87 -18.66
CA LEU A 449 -9.64 5.33 -17.68
C LEU A 449 -11.05 5.10 -18.19
N LEU A 450 -11.92 4.66 -17.30
CA LEU A 450 -13.34 4.48 -17.53
C LEU A 450 -14.13 5.44 -16.65
N TYR A 451 -15.15 6.08 -17.19
CA TYR A 451 -16.16 6.78 -16.41
C TYR A 451 -17.40 5.91 -16.31
N LEU A 452 -17.79 5.56 -15.08
CA LEU A 452 -18.96 4.74 -14.79
C LEU A 452 -20.08 5.63 -14.28
N GLN A 453 -21.23 5.59 -14.95
CA GLN A 453 -22.38 6.42 -14.57
C GLN A 453 -23.68 5.61 -14.54
N PRO A 454 -24.63 5.98 -13.66
CA PRO A 454 -25.91 5.31 -13.58
C PRO A 454 -26.77 5.64 -14.80
N SER A 455 -27.27 4.63 -15.54
CA SER A 455 -28.30 4.85 -16.55
C SER A 455 -29.71 4.91 -15.93
N GLN A 456 -30.70 5.32 -16.74
CA GLN A 456 -32.10 5.29 -16.31
C GLN A 456 -32.61 3.86 -15.98
N HIS A 457 -31.97 2.84 -16.55
CA HIS A 457 -32.31 1.43 -16.38
C HIS A 457 -31.48 0.72 -15.34
N MET A 458 -30.56 1.42 -14.66
CA MET A 458 -29.71 0.86 -13.65
C MET A 458 -30.53 0.21 -12.52
N LEU A 459 -30.07 -0.95 -12.05
CA LEU A 459 -30.64 -1.60 -10.85
C LEU A 459 -30.21 -0.87 -9.59
N ASP A 460 -31.15 -0.56 -8.71
CA ASP A 460 -30.90 0.21 -7.49
C ASP A 460 -29.98 -0.52 -6.48
N GLY A 461 -29.29 0.24 -5.66
CA GLY A 461 -28.47 -0.27 -4.55
C GLY A 461 -27.10 -0.81 -4.99
N LEU A 462 -26.52 -0.29 -6.06
CA LEU A 462 -25.14 -0.57 -6.43
C LEU A 462 -24.20 0.40 -5.69
N PRO A 463 -23.15 -0.10 -5.02
CA PRO A 463 -22.19 0.75 -4.32
C PRO A 463 -21.53 1.78 -5.22
N GLY A 464 -21.46 3.04 -4.77
CA GLY A 464 -20.83 4.14 -5.49
C GLY A 464 -21.62 4.71 -6.66
N LEU A 465 -22.85 4.19 -6.95
CA LEU A 465 -23.71 4.65 -8.02
C LEU A 465 -25.14 4.88 -7.52
N VAL A 466 -25.62 6.11 -7.69
CA VAL A 466 -26.99 6.52 -7.34
C VAL A 466 -27.67 7.10 -8.57
N LYS A 467 -28.89 6.68 -8.85
CA LYS A 467 -29.63 7.21 -10.01
C LYS A 467 -29.82 8.71 -9.91
N GLY A 468 -29.45 9.42 -10.96
CA GLY A 468 -29.55 10.88 -11.04
C GLY A 468 -28.40 11.65 -10.43
N GLU A 469 -27.41 10.96 -9.90
CA GLU A 469 -26.15 11.54 -9.43
C GLU A 469 -25.01 11.28 -10.43
N GLU A 470 -23.90 11.98 -10.24
CA GLU A 470 -22.69 11.79 -11.04
C GLU A 470 -22.09 10.40 -10.80
N GLY A 471 -21.38 9.88 -11.78
CA GLY A 471 -20.64 8.64 -11.69
C GLY A 471 -19.25 8.85 -11.08
N PHE A 472 -18.38 7.86 -11.27
CA PHE A 472 -16.99 7.94 -10.82
C PHE A 472 -16.01 7.43 -11.87
N SER A 473 -14.77 7.92 -11.81
CA SER A 473 -13.68 7.45 -12.66
C SER A 473 -13.08 6.15 -12.12
N ALA A 474 -12.76 5.22 -13.01
CA ALA A 474 -12.23 3.92 -12.65
C ALA A 474 -11.17 3.46 -13.65
N THR A 475 -10.29 2.54 -13.21
CA THR A 475 -9.27 1.92 -14.06
C THR A 475 -8.99 0.48 -13.62
N TYR A 476 -8.48 -0.34 -14.55
CA TYR A 476 -7.93 -1.65 -14.20
C TYR A 476 -6.46 -1.55 -13.76
N SER A 477 -5.77 -0.45 -14.10
CA SER A 477 -4.36 -0.26 -13.79
C SER A 477 -4.14 0.10 -12.32
N ARG A 478 -3.42 -0.75 -11.60
CA ARG A 478 -3.00 -0.48 -10.22
C ARG A 478 -2.15 0.79 -10.12
N ALA A 479 -1.25 1.00 -11.07
CA ALA A 479 -0.36 2.16 -11.07
C ALA A 479 -1.13 3.48 -11.22
N GLN A 480 -2.14 3.53 -12.10
CA GLN A 480 -2.96 4.73 -12.28
C GLN A 480 -3.82 5.02 -11.05
N ALA A 481 -4.45 3.99 -10.45
CA ALA A 481 -5.25 4.16 -9.25
C ALA A 481 -4.40 4.57 -8.02
N LEU A 482 -3.13 4.16 -7.96
CA LEU A 482 -2.21 4.60 -6.89
C LEU A 482 -1.71 6.04 -7.09
N ALA A 483 -1.68 6.51 -8.34
CA ALA A 483 -1.24 7.87 -8.66
C ALA A 483 -2.35 8.93 -8.51
N ARG A 484 -3.63 8.51 -8.46
CA ARG A 484 -4.79 9.41 -8.49
C ARG A 484 -5.84 8.98 -7.47
N ASP A 485 -6.11 9.84 -6.49
CA ASP A 485 -7.11 9.59 -5.43
C ASP A 485 -8.57 9.64 -5.94
N ASP A 486 -8.80 10.29 -7.08
CA ASP A 486 -10.12 10.43 -7.73
C ASP A 486 -10.48 9.24 -8.64
N VAL A 487 -9.56 8.26 -8.81
CA VAL A 487 -9.75 7.10 -9.67
C VAL A 487 -9.83 5.82 -8.85
N GLN A 488 -10.91 5.09 -8.96
CA GLN A 488 -11.10 3.81 -8.28
C GLN A 488 -10.53 2.65 -9.10
N ARG A 489 -9.82 1.74 -8.45
CA ARG A 489 -9.34 0.54 -9.11
C ARG A 489 -10.42 -0.53 -9.21
N LEU A 490 -10.77 -0.95 -10.42
CA LEU A 490 -11.62 -2.12 -10.64
C LEU A 490 -10.81 -3.41 -10.44
N SER A 491 -11.15 -4.17 -9.43
CA SER A 491 -10.62 -5.50 -9.13
C SER A 491 -11.75 -6.42 -8.73
N TRP A 492 -11.50 -7.72 -8.61
CA TRP A 492 -12.52 -8.68 -8.14
C TRP A 492 -13.05 -8.35 -6.74
N GLU A 493 -12.30 -7.61 -5.93
CA GLU A 493 -12.67 -7.17 -4.58
C GLU A 493 -13.41 -5.83 -4.57
N HIS A 494 -13.52 -5.13 -5.71
CA HIS A 494 -14.18 -3.83 -5.76
C HIS A 494 -15.63 -3.94 -5.29
N PRO A 495 -16.11 -3.06 -4.39
CA PRO A 495 -17.45 -3.17 -3.78
C PRO A 495 -18.57 -3.30 -4.81
N LEU A 496 -18.52 -2.52 -5.90
CA LEU A 496 -19.48 -2.59 -7.00
C LEU A 496 -19.52 -3.99 -7.64
N LEU A 497 -18.35 -4.57 -7.93
CA LEU A 497 -18.26 -5.88 -8.57
C LEU A 497 -18.67 -7.01 -7.62
N ARG A 498 -18.30 -6.91 -6.35
CA ARG A 498 -18.73 -7.88 -5.33
C ARG A 498 -20.24 -7.89 -5.17
N GLU A 499 -20.88 -6.72 -5.17
CA GLU A 499 -22.33 -6.62 -5.10
C GLU A 499 -23.00 -7.23 -6.35
N MET A 500 -22.48 -6.91 -7.56
CA MET A 500 -22.98 -7.50 -8.81
C MET A 500 -22.84 -9.01 -8.82
N MET A 501 -21.68 -9.56 -8.41
CA MET A 501 -21.45 -11.01 -8.28
C MET A 501 -22.39 -11.63 -7.24
N GLY A 502 -22.56 -11.01 -6.09
CA GLY A 502 -23.47 -11.47 -5.04
C GLY A 502 -24.91 -11.58 -5.53
N ARG A 503 -25.41 -10.56 -6.23
CA ARG A 503 -26.76 -10.58 -6.79
C ARG A 503 -26.96 -11.65 -7.86
N ILE A 504 -25.94 -11.97 -8.63
CA ILE A 504 -26.00 -13.09 -9.60
C ILE A 504 -25.97 -14.43 -8.86
N LEU A 505 -25.11 -14.61 -7.87
CA LEU A 505 -24.91 -15.86 -7.18
C LEU A 505 -26.02 -16.21 -6.18
N ASP A 506 -26.52 -15.21 -5.45
CA ASP A 506 -27.50 -15.40 -4.36
C ASP A 506 -28.91 -14.99 -4.76
N GLY A 507 -29.06 -14.33 -5.91
CA GLY A 507 -30.33 -13.86 -6.43
C GLY A 507 -31.06 -14.85 -7.33
N THR A 508 -32.14 -14.36 -7.93
CA THR A 508 -32.93 -15.11 -8.92
C THR A 508 -32.60 -14.70 -10.36
N MET A 509 -31.59 -13.85 -10.55
CA MET A 509 -31.17 -13.36 -11.85
C MET A 509 -30.39 -14.42 -12.62
N GLY A 510 -30.80 -14.66 -13.87
CA GLY A 510 -30.08 -15.56 -14.75
C GLY A 510 -30.25 -17.06 -14.47
N ASN A 511 -31.14 -17.46 -13.54
CA ASN A 511 -31.31 -18.86 -13.14
C ASN A 511 -31.95 -19.72 -14.23
N THR A 512 -32.73 -19.12 -15.13
CA THR A 512 -33.39 -19.88 -16.21
C THR A 512 -33.34 -19.13 -17.53
N ALA A 513 -33.03 -19.85 -18.60
CA ALA A 513 -33.04 -19.31 -19.95
C ALA A 513 -33.59 -20.34 -20.96
N LEU A 514 -34.24 -19.87 -22.01
CA LEU A 514 -34.51 -20.63 -23.24
C LEU A 514 -33.75 -19.98 -24.38
N ALA A 515 -33.10 -20.78 -25.20
CA ALA A 515 -32.37 -20.32 -26.36
C ALA A 515 -32.64 -21.23 -27.57
N LEU A 516 -32.58 -20.65 -28.76
CA LEU A 516 -32.58 -21.42 -30.01
C LEU A 516 -31.13 -21.58 -30.49
N LEU A 517 -30.80 -22.78 -30.90
CA LEU A 517 -29.48 -23.10 -31.47
C LEU A 517 -29.63 -23.28 -33.00
N ARG A 518 -28.92 -22.48 -33.76
CA ARG A 518 -28.76 -22.66 -35.20
C ARG A 518 -27.44 -23.31 -35.53
N HIS A 519 -27.48 -24.57 -35.93
CA HIS A 519 -26.26 -25.27 -36.29
C HIS A 519 -26.52 -26.29 -37.41
N PRO A 520 -25.79 -26.23 -38.53
CA PRO A 520 -26.07 -27.04 -39.71
C PRO A 520 -25.89 -28.55 -39.48
N ALA A 521 -25.07 -28.95 -38.52
CA ALA A 521 -24.80 -30.35 -38.22
C ALA A 521 -25.79 -30.98 -37.21
N ILE A 522 -26.75 -30.21 -36.65
CA ILE A 522 -27.69 -30.73 -35.65
C ILE A 522 -29.12 -30.59 -36.21
N PRO A 523 -29.90 -31.71 -36.29
CA PRO A 523 -31.27 -31.66 -36.76
C PRO A 523 -32.13 -30.67 -35.97
N SER A 524 -33.06 -30.03 -36.63
CA SER A 524 -34.01 -29.10 -35.99
C SER A 524 -34.98 -29.87 -35.07
N GLY A 525 -35.52 -29.20 -34.05
CA GLY A 525 -36.48 -29.73 -33.08
C GLY A 525 -35.88 -30.52 -31.94
N ARG A 526 -34.56 -30.69 -31.92
CA ARG A 526 -33.86 -31.41 -30.80
C ARG A 526 -33.81 -30.54 -29.53
N LEU A 527 -34.04 -31.21 -28.39
CA LEU A 527 -34.00 -30.59 -27.09
C LEU A 527 -32.61 -30.88 -26.43
N MET A 528 -32.02 -29.85 -25.85
CA MET A 528 -30.84 -29.99 -24.97
C MET A 528 -31.11 -29.20 -23.69
N ALA A 529 -30.57 -29.68 -22.60
CA ALA A 529 -30.56 -29.00 -21.30
C ALA A 529 -29.12 -28.74 -20.85
N GLU A 530 -28.77 -27.48 -20.65
CA GLU A 530 -27.52 -27.11 -20.00
C GLU A 530 -27.83 -26.72 -18.57
N LEU A 531 -27.22 -27.43 -17.64
CA LEU A 531 -27.40 -27.30 -16.20
C LEU A 531 -26.08 -26.84 -15.59
N VAL A 532 -26.15 -25.89 -14.69
CA VAL A 532 -24.99 -25.49 -13.90
C VAL A 532 -25.34 -25.73 -12.45
N PHE A 533 -24.53 -26.54 -11.82
CA PHE A 533 -24.58 -26.79 -10.38
C PHE A 533 -23.44 -26.06 -9.70
N ARG A 534 -23.64 -25.65 -8.47
CA ARG A 534 -22.65 -24.99 -7.65
C ARG A 534 -22.42 -25.79 -6.37
N THR A 535 -21.16 -25.90 -5.96
CA THR A 535 -20.85 -26.47 -4.63
C THR A 535 -21.45 -25.58 -3.55
N HIS A 536 -22.13 -26.21 -2.61
CA HIS A 536 -22.71 -25.58 -1.43
C HIS A 536 -22.24 -26.33 -0.19
N CYS A 537 -21.53 -25.64 0.69
CA CYS A 537 -21.05 -26.16 1.93
C CYS A 537 -21.45 -25.22 3.07
N PRO A 538 -22.39 -25.59 3.95
CA PRO A 538 -22.74 -24.80 5.11
C PRO A 538 -21.62 -24.91 6.16
N ALA A 539 -20.82 -23.86 6.27
CA ALA A 539 -19.75 -23.73 7.25
C ALA A 539 -19.76 -22.34 7.90
N PRO A 540 -19.34 -22.20 9.17
CA PRO A 540 -19.11 -20.90 9.79
C PRO A 540 -18.13 -20.05 8.98
N LYS A 541 -18.41 -18.76 8.85
CA LYS A 541 -17.52 -17.83 8.11
C LYS A 541 -16.11 -17.78 8.67
N SER A 542 -15.95 -18.01 9.98
CA SER A 542 -14.67 -18.04 10.69
C SER A 542 -13.71 -19.12 10.19
N LEU A 543 -14.22 -20.21 9.58
CA LEU A 543 -13.39 -21.26 8.99
C LEU A 543 -12.75 -20.86 7.65
N HIS A 544 -13.16 -19.76 7.04
CA HIS A 544 -12.63 -19.30 5.76
C HIS A 544 -12.53 -20.42 4.71
N LEU A 545 -13.56 -21.28 4.64
CA LEU A 545 -13.60 -22.48 3.80
C LEU A 545 -13.26 -22.20 2.33
N ASN A 546 -13.63 -21.01 1.81
CA ASN A 546 -13.42 -20.64 0.42
C ASN A 546 -11.95 -20.67 -0.03
N ARG A 547 -10.98 -20.60 0.90
CA ARG A 547 -9.56 -20.77 0.57
C ARG A 547 -9.21 -22.17 0.07
N PHE A 548 -10.00 -23.17 0.44
CA PHE A 548 -9.80 -24.57 0.05
C PHE A 548 -10.86 -25.05 -0.94
N LEU A 549 -12.11 -24.64 -0.71
CA LEU A 549 -13.26 -24.98 -1.54
C LEU A 549 -14.02 -23.70 -1.94
N PRO A 550 -13.52 -22.93 -2.92
CA PRO A 550 -14.28 -21.83 -3.48
C PRO A 550 -15.57 -22.33 -4.14
N PRO A 551 -16.61 -21.50 -4.29
CA PRO A 551 -17.80 -21.87 -5.04
C PRO A 551 -17.43 -22.36 -6.44
N THR A 552 -17.53 -23.67 -6.65
CA THR A 552 -17.10 -24.35 -7.88
C THR A 552 -18.33 -24.70 -8.71
N ALA A 553 -18.32 -24.32 -9.99
CA ALA A 553 -19.39 -24.62 -10.92
C ALA A 553 -19.15 -25.96 -11.61
N VAL A 554 -20.16 -26.82 -11.60
CA VAL A 554 -20.22 -28.08 -12.37
C VAL A 554 -21.24 -27.88 -13.48
N ARG A 555 -20.77 -27.89 -14.72
CA ARG A 555 -21.62 -27.76 -15.91
C ARG A 555 -21.97 -29.15 -16.43
N VAL A 556 -23.24 -29.38 -16.74
CA VAL A 556 -23.73 -30.59 -17.40
C VAL A 556 -24.57 -30.18 -18.62
N LEU A 557 -24.21 -30.71 -19.78
CA LEU A 557 -24.97 -30.52 -21.01
C LEU A 557 -25.51 -31.85 -21.49
N LEU A 558 -26.84 -32.02 -21.49
CA LEU A 558 -27.51 -33.23 -21.93
C LEU A 558 -28.29 -33.00 -23.22
N ASP A 559 -28.32 -33.97 -24.12
CA ASP A 559 -29.28 -34.03 -25.22
C ASP A 559 -30.60 -34.64 -24.81
N GLU A 560 -31.58 -34.70 -25.72
CA GLU A 560 -32.92 -35.25 -25.48
C GLU A 560 -32.95 -36.74 -25.11
N SER A 561 -31.86 -37.48 -25.36
CA SER A 561 -31.71 -38.91 -24.99
C SER A 561 -31.05 -39.08 -23.63
N GLY A 562 -30.63 -37.97 -22.97
CA GLY A 562 -29.87 -37.97 -21.73
C GLY A 562 -28.37 -38.21 -21.93
N ALA A 563 -27.87 -38.18 -23.17
CA ALA A 563 -26.43 -38.33 -23.41
C ALA A 563 -25.68 -37.05 -23.00
N ASN A 564 -24.61 -37.25 -22.20
CA ASN A 564 -23.79 -36.16 -21.72
C ASN A 564 -22.83 -35.61 -22.82
N LEU A 565 -23.04 -34.35 -23.21
CA LEU A 565 -22.30 -33.66 -24.25
C LEU A 565 -21.29 -32.64 -23.67
N THR A 566 -21.14 -32.58 -22.37
CA THR A 566 -20.33 -31.55 -21.68
C THR A 566 -18.89 -31.50 -22.19
N SER A 567 -18.24 -32.64 -22.35
CA SER A 567 -16.87 -32.74 -22.85
C SER A 567 -16.72 -32.46 -24.36
N LYS A 568 -17.83 -32.60 -25.12
CA LYS A 568 -17.84 -32.44 -26.60
C LYS A 568 -18.13 -31.03 -27.02
N ILE A 569 -18.88 -30.27 -26.23
CA ILE A 569 -19.35 -28.92 -26.58
C ILE A 569 -18.96 -27.94 -25.46
N SER A 570 -18.00 -27.08 -25.75
CA SER A 570 -17.58 -26.05 -24.79
C SER A 570 -18.66 -24.99 -24.57
N PHE A 571 -18.66 -24.38 -23.39
CA PHE A 571 -19.60 -23.30 -23.04
C PHE A 571 -19.53 -22.11 -24.02
N THR A 572 -18.32 -21.67 -24.35
CA THR A 572 -18.07 -20.57 -25.31
C THR A 572 -18.46 -20.94 -26.73
N GLY A 573 -18.20 -22.18 -27.15
CA GLY A 573 -18.59 -22.67 -28.48
C GLY A 573 -20.11 -22.72 -28.66
N LEU A 574 -20.81 -23.19 -27.64
CA LEU A 574 -22.28 -23.23 -27.63
C LEU A 574 -22.86 -21.81 -27.67
N GLY A 575 -22.33 -20.91 -26.82
CA GLY A 575 -22.84 -19.53 -26.66
C GLY A 575 -22.85 -18.70 -27.95
N LYS A 576 -21.90 -18.94 -28.87
CA LYS A 576 -21.79 -18.17 -30.14
C LYS A 576 -22.96 -18.33 -31.09
N ASN A 577 -23.66 -19.46 -31.01
CA ASN A 577 -24.73 -19.86 -31.95
C ASN A 577 -26.13 -19.81 -31.33
N LEU A 578 -26.27 -19.27 -30.12
CA LEU A 578 -27.53 -19.18 -29.41
C LEU A 578 -28.24 -17.89 -29.71
N GLN A 579 -29.56 -17.97 -29.89
CA GLN A 579 -30.44 -16.84 -30.10
C GLN A 579 -31.49 -16.74 -28.99
N LYS A 580 -31.81 -15.50 -28.59
CA LYS A 580 -32.86 -15.21 -27.60
C LYS A 580 -34.23 -15.56 -28.13
N VAL A 581 -35.12 -16.00 -27.24
CA VAL A 581 -36.54 -16.31 -27.56
C VAL A 581 -37.45 -15.34 -26.82
N ASN A 582 -38.56 -14.96 -27.43
CA ASN A 582 -39.55 -14.14 -26.74
C ASN A 582 -40.27 -14.98 -25.64
N LYS A 583 -40.77 -14.28 -24.60
CA LYS A 583 -41.32 -14.93 -23.38
C LYS A 583 -42.58 -15.77 -23.68
N SER A 584 -43.40 -15.43 -24.65
CA SER A 584 -44.63 -16.21 -24.98
C SER A 584 -44.28 -17.53 -25.62
N LEU A 585 -43.44 -17.51 -26.66
CA LEU A 585 -42.97 -18.72 -27.34
C LEU A 585 -42.18 -19.63 -26.36
N ALA A 586 -41.35 -19.04 -25.49
CA ALA A 586 -40.62 -19.79 -24.47
C ALA A 586 -41.54 -20.57 -23.55
N ARG A 587 -42.64 -19.95 -23.11
CA ARG A 587 -43.62 -20.59 -22.23
C ARG A 587 -44.32 -21.79 -22.89
N ASP A 588 -44.69 -21.67 -24.15
CA ASP A 588 -45.37 -22.70 -24.90
C ASP A 588 -44.46 -23.88 -25.21
N LEU A 589 -43.20 -23.62 -25.57
CA LEU A 589 -42.16 -24.64 -25.77
C LEU A 589 -41.85 -25.42 -24.51
N ILE A 590 -41.70 -24.74 -23.37
CA ILE A 590 -41.44 -25.42 -22.07
C ILE A 590 -42.62 -26.27 -21.67
N LYS A 591 -43.85 -25.79 -21.81
CA LYS A 591 -45.06 -26.57 -21.51
C LYS A 591 -45.14 -27.82 -22.33
N SER A 592 -44.84 -27.75 -23.63
CA SER A 592 -44.91 -28.91 -24.54
C SER A 592 -43.84 -29.98 -24.28
N ARG A 593 -42.75 -29.63 -23.57
CA ARG A 593 -41.61 -30.52 -23.29
C ARG A 593 -41.38 -30.77 -21.78
N HIS A 594 -42.40 -30.45 -20.96
CA HIS A 594 -42.30 -30.47 -19.50
C HIS A 594 -41.74 -31.79 -18.91
N ASP A 595 -42.28 -32.93 -19.36
CA ASP A 595 -41.89 -34.25 -18.81
C ASP A 595 -40.45 -34.62 -19.20
N GLN A 596 -40.09 -34.34 -20.47
CA GLN A 596 -38.70 -34.54 -20.92
C GLN A 596 -37.70 -33.66 -20.15
N LEU A 597 -38.06 -32.40 -19.90
CA LEU A 597 -37.20 -31.51 -19.11
C LEU A 597 -37.05 -32.00 -17.67
N ARG A 598 -38.10 -32.50 -17.05
CA ARG A 598 -38.03 -33.06 -15.70
C ARG A 598 -37.09 -34.29 -15.64
N GLU A 599 -37.15 -35.15 -16.64
CA GLU A 599 -36.26 -36.30 -16.74
C GLU A 599 -34.81 -35.87 -16.93
N LEU A 600 -34.54 -34.89 -17.85
CA LEU A 600 -33.19 -34.34 -18.07
C LEU A 600 -32.63 -33.67 -16.82
N LEU A 601 -33.44 -32.98 -16.01
CA LEU A 601 -33.02 -32.37 -14.75
C LEU A 601 -32.56 -33.45 -13.77
N THR A 602 -33.31 -34.52 -13.60
CA THR A 602 -32.95 -35.64 -12.70
C THR A 602 -31.68 -36.35 -13.17
N GLN A 603 -31.57 -36.61 -14.49
CA GLN A 603 -30.36 -37.21 -15.05
C GLN A 603 -29.14 -36.32 -14.90
N GLY A 604 -29.33 -35.00 -15.11
CA GLY A 604 -28.27 -33.99 -14.97
C GLY A 604 -27.76 -33.86 -13.53
N GLU A 605 -28.63 -34.00 -12.54
CA GLU A 605 -28.26 -34.07 -11.12
C GLU A 605 -27.37 -35.27 -10.85
N GLY A 606 -27.75 -36.46 -11.34
CA GLY A 606 -26.92 -37.65 -11.22
C GLY A 606 -25.57 -37.58 -11.94
N GLU A 607 -25.50 -36.86 -13.10
CA GLU A 607 -24.23 -36.64 -13.80
C GLU A 607 -23.33 -35.66 -13.01
N ALA A 608 -23.91 -34.58 -12.45
CA ALA A 608 -23.17 -33.63 -11.65
C ALA A 608 -22.63 -34.25 -10.35
N GLU A 609 -23.43 -35.08 -9.69
CA GLU A 609 -23.02 -35.80 -8.46
C GLU A 609 -21.81 -36.72 -8.67
N ARG A 610 -21.57 -37.22 -9.88
CA ARG A 610 -20.37 -37.99 -10.20
C ARG A 610 -19.07 -37.17 -10.17
N GLU A 611 -19.16 -35.88 -10.39
CA GLU A 611 -18.01 -34.96 -10.34
C GLU A 611 -17.68 -34.53 -8.91
N LEU A 612 -18.65 -34.53 -7.99
CA LEU A 612 -18.51 -34.05 -6.63
C LEU A 612 -17.35 -34.70 -5.85
N PRO A 613 -17.14 -36.05 -5.90
CA PRO A 613 -16.05 -36.67 -5.15
C PRO A 613 -14.66 -36.12 -5.52
N SER A 614 -14.41 -35.85 -6.79
CA SER A 614 -13.13 -35.31 -7.24
C SER A 614 -12.89 -33.86 -6.74
N ILE A 615 -13.94 -33.07 -6.64
CA ILE A 615 -13.89 -31.69 -6.11
C ILE A 615 -13.60 -31.74 -4.61
N VAL A 616 -14.29 -32.60 -3.87
CA VAL A 616 -14.11 -32.81 -2.43
C VAL A 616 -12.69 -33.28 -2.12
N GLU A 617 -12.21 -34.31 -2.83
CA GLU A 617 -10.86 -34.86 -2.66
C GLU A 617 -9.78 -33.82 -2.94
N ALA A 618 -9.92 -33.01 -4.00
CA ALA A 618 -8.99 -31.95 -4.32
C ALA A 618 -8.97 -30.84 -3.26
N ALA A 619 -10.12 -30.51 -2.68
CA ALA A 619 -10.24 -29.55 -1.60
C ALA A 619 -9.61 -30.06 -0.30
N GLU A 620 -9.90 -31.31 0.07
CA GLU A 620 -9.35 -31.99 1.24
C GLU A 620 -7.82 -32.11 1.15
N THR A 621 -7.31 -32.49 -0.01
CA THR A 621 -5.86 -32.60 -0.26
C THR A 621 -5.16 -31.25 -0.06
N ARG A 622 -5.71 -30.17 -0.62
CA ARG A 622 -5.15 -28.82 -0.44
C ARG A 622 -5.19 -28.37 1.02
N MET A 623 -6.31 -28.58 1.69
CA MET A 623 -6.48 -28.22 3.10
C MET A 623 -5.49 -28.98 3.98
N ARG A 624 -5.38 -30.30 3.82
CA ARG A 624 -4.44 -31.11 4.60
C ARG A 624 -3.00 -30.72 4.33
N ALA A 625 -2.60 -30.56 3.07
CA ALA A 625 -1.24 -30.15 2.72
C ALA A 625 -0.82 -28.86 3.42
N GLN A 626 -1.71 -27.88 3.51
CA GLN A 626 -1.40 -26.62 4.15
C GLN A 626 -1.43 -26.70 5.68
N LEU A 627 -2.50 -27.26 6.27
CA LEU A 627 -2.68 -27.27 7.73
C LEU A 627 -1.80 -28.30 8.43
N ASP A 628 -1.52 -29.45 7.81
CA ASP A 628 -0.60 -30.45 8.36
C ASP A 628 0.85 -29.94 8.34
N ALA A 629 1.25 -29.22 7.29
CA ALA A 629 2.55 -28.56 7.25
C ALA A 629 2.69 -27.50 8.35
N GLU A 630 1.66 -26.67 8.53
CA GLU A 630 1.65 -25.66 9.59
C GLU A 630 1.63 -26.29 10.99
N LEU A 631 0.84 -27.32 11.20
CA LEU A 631 0.79 -28.07 12.48
C LEU A 631 2.14 -28.70 12.81
N ALA A 632 2.80 -29.32 11.81
CA ALA A 632 4.13 -29.91 12.00
C ALA A 632 5.16 -28.83 12.35
N ARG A 633 5.13 -27.69 11.66
CA ARG A 633 5.99 -26.54 11.93
C ARG A 633 5.78 -25.99 13.35
N LEU A 634 4.53 -25.73 13.74
CA LEU A 634 4.21 -25.21 15.07
C LEU A 634 4.55 -26.21 16.18
N THR A 635 4.37 -27.51 15.95
CA THR A 635 4.74 -28.54 16.92
C THR A 635 6.23 -28.57 17.15
N ALA A 636 7.04 -28.50 16.08
CA ALA A 636 8.50 -28.41 16.20
C ALA A 636 8.95 -27.13 16.88
N LEU A 637 8.31 -26.00 16.60
CA LEU A 637 8.59 -24.72 17.26
C LEU A 637 8.23 -24.76 18.75
N ALA A 638 7.13 -25.39 19.15
CA ALA A 638 6.67 -25.45 20.53
C ALA A 638 7.68 -26.16 21.47
N GLU A 639 8.53 -27.04 20.93
CA GLU A 639 9.58 -27.70 21.72
C GLU A 639 10.65 -26.72 22.19
N HIS A 640 10.82 -25.58 21.50
CA HIS A 640 11.96 -24.68 21.70
C HIS A 640 11.56 -23.20 21.84
N ASN A 641 10.36 -22.81 21.44
CA ASN A 641 9.88 -21.43 21.49
C ASN A 641 8.67 -21.32 22.45
N PRO A 642 8.83 -20.71 23.63
CA PRO A 642 7.76 -20.55 24.60
C PRO A 642 6.60 -19.63 24.12
N ALA A 643 6.79 -18.95 23.00
CA ALA A 643 5.73 -18.16 22.36
C ALA A 643 4.68 -19.00 21.64
N VAL A 644 4.95 -20.29 21.39
CA VAL A 644 3.98 -21.22 20.81
C VAL A 644 3.22 -21.91 21.93
N ARG A 645 1.94 -21.59 22.06
CA ARG A 645 1.09 -22.13 23.15
C ARG A 645 0.43 -23.43 22.74
N SER A 646 0.17 -24.30 23.75
CA SER A 646 -0.57 -25.56 23.53
C SER A 646 -1.97 -25.34 23.00
N GLU A 647 -2.65 -24.25 23.42
CA GLU A 647 -3.97 -23.85 23.00
C GLU A 647 -4.01 -23.52 21.50
N GLU A 648 -2.94 -22.95 20.96
CA GLU A 648 -2.81 -22.62 19.54
C GLU A 648 -2.72 -23.91 18.68
N LEU A 649 -1.94 -24.89 19.13
CA LEU A 649 -1.86 -26.19 18.47
C LEU A 649 -3.21 -26.93 18.50
N GLU A 650 -3.91 -26.87 19.62
CA GLU A 650 -5.24 -27.50 19.74
C GLU A 650 -6.28 -26.77 18.89
N ALA A 651 -6.24 -25.43 18.83
CA ALA A 651 -7.13 -24.63 17.97
C ALA A 651 -6.91 -24.98 16.49
N LEU A 652 -5.67 -25.12 16.04
CA LEU A 652 -5.34 -25.48 14.66
C LEU A 652 -5.81 -26.93 14.32
N LYS A 653 -5.67 -27.87 15.26
CA LYS A 653 -6.21 -29.22 15.09
C LYS A 653 -7.73 -29.22 14.98
N GLN A 654 -8.42 -28.44 15.82
CA GLN A 654 -9.87 -28.28 15.79
C GLN A 654 -10.33 -27.62 14.49
N GLU A 655 -9.64 -26.58 14.02
CA GLU A 655 -9.91 -25.93 12.73
C GLU A 655 -9.77 -26.92 11.57
N ARG A 656 -8.68 -27.70 11.54
CA ARG A 656 -8.47 -28.74 10.52
C ARG A 656 -9.60 -29.76 10.50
N GLN A 657 -10.02 -30.24 11.68
CA GLN A 657 -11.11 -31.23 11.77
C GLN A 657 -12.46 -30.62 11.35
N ALA A 658 -12.72 -29.38 11.75
CA ALA A 658 -13.96 -28.68 11.37
C ALA A 658 -14.02 -28.43 9.85
N LEU A 659 -12.91 -28.06 9.23
CA LEU A 659 -12.79 -27.89 7.77
C LEU A 659 -12.97 -29.23 7.03
N SER A 660 -12.35 -30.32 7.49
CA SER A 660 -12.52 -31.63 6.90
C SER A 660 -14.00 -32.07 6.94
N ASN A 661 -14.65 -31.95 8.09
CA ASN A 661 -16.08 -32.22 8.23
C ASN A 661 -16.95 -31.35 7.31
N ALA A 662 -16.59 -30.09 7.15
CA ALA A 662 -17.33 -29.16 6.28
C ALA A 662 -17.16 -29.55 4.80
N ILE A 663 -15.94 -29.86 4.36
CA ILE A 663 -15.62 -30.27 2.99
C ILE A 663 -16.35 -31.59 2.65
N GLU A 664 -16.35 -32.58 3.54
CA GLU A 664 -17.05 -33.84 3.36
C GLU A 664 -18.58 -33.69 3.23
N ASN A 665 -19.16 -32.68 3.91
CA ASN A 665 -20.59 -32.36 3.87
C ASN A 665 -21.00 -31.48 2.68
N THR A 666 -20.10 -31.26 1.74
CA THR A 666 -20.38 -30.48 0.53
C THR A 666 -21.45 -31.16 -0.33
N ARG A 667 -22.36 -30.36 -0.86
CA ARG A 667 -23.42 -30.79 -1.77
C ARG A 667 -23.42 -29.93 -3.01
N LEU A 668 -23.99 -30.48 -4.08
CA LEU A 668 -24.28 -29.66 -5.27
C LEU A 668 -25.70 -29.09 -5.17
N ARG A 669 -25.84 -27.86 -5.57
CA ARG A 669 -27.13 -27.19 -5.71
C ARG A 669 -27.27 -26.70 -7.15
N LEU A 670 -28.41 -26.99 -7.77
CA LEU A 670 -28.71 -26.45 -9.07
C LEU A 670 -28.80 -24.92 -9.01
N ASP A 671 -27.94 -24.24 -9.78
CA ASP A 671 -27.82 -22.80 -9.84
C ASP A 671 -28.59 -22.23 -11.03
N SER A 672 -28.35 -22.78 -12.22
CA SER A 672 -29.03 -22.30 -13.42
C SER A 672 -29.33 -23.40 -14.42
N VAL A 673 -30.37 -23.16 -15.22
CA VAL A 673 -30.87 -24.05 -16.28
C VAL A 673 -31.01 -23.25 -17.57
N ARG A 674 -30.37 -23.73 -18.64
CA ARG A 674 -30.60 -23.23 -19.98
C ARG A 674 -31.19 -24.35 -20.87
N VAL A 675 -32.44 -24.17 -21.26
CA VAL A 675 -33.10 -25.04 -22.24
C VAL A 675 -32.72 -24.58 -23.64
N ILE A 676 -32.31 -25.48 -24.49
CA ILE A 676 -31.85 -25.20 -25.84
C ILE A 676 -32.66 -26.04 -26.82
N ILE A 677 -33.23 -25.40 -27.81
CA ILE A 677 -33.96 -26.08 -28.87
C ILE A 677 -33.29 -25.77 -30.22
N THR A 678 -32.98 -26.82 -30.97
CA THR A 678 -32.36 -26.64 -32.28
C THR A 678 -33.38 -26.22 -33.31
N VAL A 679 -33.06 -25.32 -34.18
CA VAL A 679 -33.88 -24.84 -35.27
C VAL A 679 -33.14 -24.93 -36.59
N ASP A 680 -33.90 -24.92 -37.71
CA ASP A 680 -33.30 -24.94 -39.04
C ASP A 680 -32.37 -23.73 -39.22
N PRO A 681 -31.12 -23.92 -39.68
CA PRO A 681 -30.20 -22.82 -39.96
C PRO A 681 -30.72 -21.78 -40.93
N ASN A 682 -31.66 -22.20 -41.83
CA ASN A 682 -32.24 -21.39 -42.89
C ASN A 682 -33.65 -20.83 -42.57
N ALA A 683 -34.18 -21.14 -41.37
CA ALA A 683 -35.53 -20.71 -40.96
C ALA A 683 -35.53 -19.31 -40.28
#